data_151a45cbf762531e45545ec10b93c73f
#
_entry.id   151a45cbf762531e45545ec10b93c73f
#
_cell.length_a   1.000
_cell.length_b   1.000
_cell.length_c   1.000
_cell.angle_alpha   90.00
_cell.angle_beta   90.00
_cell.angle_gamma   90.00
#
_symmetry.space_group_name_H-M   'P 1'
#
loop_
_entity.id
_entity.type
_entity.pdbx_description
1 polymer ?
#
loop_
_entity_poly.entity_id
_entity_poly.type
_entity_poly.pdbx_seq_one_letter_code
_entity_poly.pdbx_strand_id
1 'polypeptide(L)'
;MNLPQPQALHAQLLTRADTLLVVRQPVVPPRPAPGQPGTATDYVQSTPEIFVAVLADKAAPQGWRTLAFNGHVDLGTGIRTALAQIVAEELEVPLDRLEMVLGHTAAAPNQGPTIASASIQISAVPLRRAAAQAREQLLALAAQQWNARADRLRASDGIVRFADGSDARQIGYGELLRGQQLQLQLAPPEQEVKLKPASDYRLVGRGAARVDIPAKATGELSFVHDVRVPGMRHGRVIRPPHPGRDGGDFIGRCLMAVERDSVAHLPGNVQVVIEGDFVGVVADREEQAIAAMRALRVQWKAAPAAPDLSDLSAAIRANPAQHRALVDQGLVDDAFAGAATVLRRSYVWPYQMHASIGPSCAVADFSEGRLKLWAGTQNPHMLRTDLDRLLQLGEERIEIVRLEAAGCYGRNCADDVCADAALMSMAVGAPVRVQLTREQEHQWEPKGTAQLMDVSAAIDTRGELLAYDFAVRYPSNDAPLLALLLTGRIPGQPRTLEMGDRTAVPPYRYGSQRIACHDMAPIVRSSWLRGVSALPNSFAHDCMIDELAHAADADPVDYRVRNLDDPRAVELIEATARHASWQRNQAGSRGRPGADGLLHGRGVAYARYIHSRFPGFGAAWAAWVIDITVDPASGRIAVQRLVVGQDTGMMVNPDGVRHQIHGNVIQTLSRSLMEKVAFNDHGVASREWGGYPIIGFRDLPPIEVVLMPRQEEPPMGAGESASVPGPAALANALFDATGRRFYAAPFTPDAVRAALHATP
;
A
#
# COMPACT_ATOMS: atom_id res chain seq x y z
N MET A 1 -11.96 -11.42 22.89
CA MET A 1 -13.43 -11.24 23.00
C MET A 1 -14.05 -11.49 21.64
N ASN A 2 -15.00 -12.42 21.55
CA ASN A 2 -15.78 -12.56 20.31
C ASN A 2 -16.69 -11.33 20.21
N LEU A 3 -16.35 -10.37 19.37
CA LEU A 3 -17.29 -9.32 19.00
C LEU A 3 -18.54 -9.96 18.38
N PRO A 4 -19.74 -9.46 18.67
CA PRO A 4 -20.92 -9.83 17.93
C PRO A 4 -20.65 -9.59 16.45
N GLN A 5 -21.31 -10.33 15.57
CA GLN A 5 -21.14 -10.16 14.12
C GLN A 5 -21.26 -8.68 13.74
N PRO A 6 -20.40 -8.12 12.85
CA PRO A 6 -20.33 -6.67 12.61
C PRO A 6 -21.66 -5.99 12.29
N GLN A 7 -22.52 -6.64 11.51
CA GLN A 7 -23.86 -6.13 11.21
C GLN A 7 -24.76 -6.04 12.46
N ALA A 8 -24.70 -7.07 13.31
CA ALA A 8 -25.41 -7.08 14.57
C ALA A 8 -24.87 -6.01 15.55
N LEU A 9 -23.56 -5.81 15.57
CA LEU A 9 -22.92 -4.75 16.38
C LEU A 9 -23.43 -3.36 16.00
N HIS A 10 -23.45 -3.03 14.71
CA HIS A 10 -23.89 -1.72 14.22
C HIS A 10 -25.36 -1.44 14.60
N ALA A 11 -26.27 -2.38 14.31
CA ALA A 11 -27.68 -2.25 14.66
C ALA A 11 -27.91 -2.18 16.18
N GLN A 12 -27.17 -2.96 16.97
CA GLN A 12 -27.22 -2.91 18.43
C GLN A 12 -26.79 -1.56 18.98
N LEU A 13 -25.71 -0.96 18.42
CA LEU A 13 -25.23 0.34 18.88
C LEU A 13 -26.27 1.45 18.65
N LEU A 14 -26.93 1.46 17.50
CA LEU A 14 -27.95 2.47 17.17
C LEU A 14 -29.18 2.44 18.10
N THR A 15 -29.45 1.31 18.75
CA THR A 15 -30.61 1.14 19.63
C THR A 15 -30.24 0.96 21.11
N ARG A 16 -28.96 0.89 21.42
CA ARG A 16 -28.48 0.63 22.78
C ARG A 16 -28.65 1.84 23.70
N ALA A 17 -29.24 1.64 24.87
CA ALA A 17 -29.22 2.61 25.97
C ALA A 17 -27.82 2.76 26.55
N ASP A 18 -27.62 3.78 27.38
CA ASP A 18 -26.34 4.08 28.05
C ASP A 18 -25.19 4.30 27.06
N THR A 19 -25.45 5.05 25.97
CA THR A 19 -24.48 5.27 24.89
C THR A 19 -24.43 6.72 24.42
N LEU A 20 -23.23 7.09 23.93
CA LEU A 20 -23.00 8.28 23.10
C LEU A 20 -22.39 7.83 21.77
N LEU A 21 -23.08 8.13 20.69
CA LEU A 21 -22.62 7.88 19.32
C LEU A 21 -22.32 9.19 18.60
N VAL A 22 -21.25 9.21 17.81
CA VAL A 22 -21.02 10.26 16.81
C VAL A 22 -21.15 9.62 15.43
N VAL A 23 -22.11 10.11 14.65
CA VAL A 23 -22.54 9.48 13.39
C VAL A 23 -22.55 10.48 12.24
N ARG A 24 -22.45 9.96 11.02
CA ARG A 24 -22.69 10.73 9.78
C ARG A 24 -23.97 10.26 9.13
N GLN A 25 -24.93 11.20 8.98
CA GLN A 25 -26.18 11.00 8.24
C GLN A 25 -26.66 12.34 7.65
N PRO A 26 -27.01 12.44 6.36
CA PRO A 26 -26.98 11.35 5.39
C PRO A 26 -25.57 10.86 5.11
N VAL A 27 -25.46 9.58 4.74
CA VAL A 27 -24.19 9.00 4.29
C VAL A 27 -23.86 9.56 2.91
N VAL A 28 -22.61 9.98 2.73
CA VAL A 28 -22.11 10.47 1.44
C VAL A 28 -21.00 9.51 1.00
N PRO A 29 -21.15 8.85 -0.15
CA PRO A 29 -20.08 8.02 -0.69
C PRO A 29 -18.80 8.84 -0.88
N PRO A 30 -17.61 8.29 -0.60
CA PRO A 30 -16.36 8.97 -0.89
C PRO A 30 -16.23 9.14 -2.40
N ARG A 31 -15.76 10.32 -2.83
CA ARG A 31 -15.41 10.51 -4.23
C ARG A 31 -14.25 9.59 -4.57
N PRO A 32 -14.26 8.91 -5.74
CA PRO A 32 -13.09 8.20 -6.21
C PRO A 32 -11.89 9.14 -6.21
N ALA A 33 -10.77 8.68 -5.69
CA ALA A 33 -9.56 9.46 -5.77
C ALA A 33 -9.16 9.64 -7.25
N PRO A 34 -8.71 10.83 -7.70
CA PRO A 34 -8.32 11.05 -9.07
C PRO A 34 -7.28 10.02 -9.54
N GLY A 35 -7.45 9.48 -10.74
CA GLY A 35 -6.58 8.41 -11.26
C GLY A 35 -6.79 7.04 -10.63
N GLN A 36 -7.78 6.90 -9.74
CA GLN A 36 -8.19 5.58 -9.30
C GLN A 36 -9.17 4.99 -10.30
N PRO A 37 -8.90 3.77 -10.72
CA PRO A 37 -9.90 2.91 -11.31
C PRO A 37 -10.75 2.35 -10.18
N GLY A 38 -11.81 2.97 -9.90
CA GLY A 38 -12.84 2.46 -9.01
C GLY A 38 -14.14 2.47 -9.76
N THR A 39 -14.91 1.44 -9.62
CA THR A 39 -16.34 1.56 -9.85
C THR A 39 -16.84 2.57 -8.82
N ALA A 40 -17.24 3.74 -9.27
CA ALA A 40 -18.04 4.63 -8.42
C ALA A 40 -19.29 3.82 -8.04
N THR A 41 -19.51 3.64 -6.74
CA THR A 41 -20.74 3.02 -6.28
C THR A 41 -21.81 4.09 -6.14
N ASP A 42 -23.01 3.84 -6.69
CA ASP A 42 -24.19 4.62 -6.41
C ASP A 42 -24.90 4.17 -5.11
N TYR A 43 -24.40 3.10 -4.50
CA TYR A 43 -24.97 2.58 -3.27
C TYR A 43 -24.69 3.51 -2.09
N VAL A 44 -25.76 3.98 -1.46
CA VAL A 44 -25.73 4.77 -0.23
C VAL A 44 -26.40 3.96 0.87
N GLN A 45 -25.67 3.68 1.93
CA GLN A 45 -26.19 2.98 3.09
C GLN A 45 -27.31 3.80 3.73
N SER A 46 -28.45 3.15 4.03
CA SER A 46 -29.62 3.80 4.64
C SER A 46 -29.46 4.10 6.14
N THR A 47 -28.58 3.35 6.82
CA THR A 47 -28.29 3.54 8.25
C THR A 47 -27.12 4.51 8.45
N PRO A 48 -27.10 5.29 9.56
CA PRO A 48 -25.99 6.19 9.85
C PRO A 48 -24.65 5.48 9.93
N GLU A 49 -23.58 6.10 9.48
CA GLU A 49 -22.22 5.63 9.73
C GLU A 49 -21.75 6.06 11.11
N ILE A 50 -21.29 5.12 11.92
CA ILE A 50 -20.77 5.40 13.26
C ILE A 50 -19.26 5.62 13.16
N PHE A 51 -18.75 6.69 13.77
CA PHE A 51 -17.30 6.97 13.89
C PHE A 51 -16.78 6.66 15.29
N VAL A 52 -17.52 7.04 16.33
CA VAL A 52 -17.16 6.83 17.74
C VAL A 52 -18.39 6.41 18.51
N ALA A 53 -18.24 5.42 19.37
CA ALA A 53 -19.25 4.99 20.34
C ALA A 53 -18.61 4.89 21.73
N VAL A 54 -19.10 5.67 22.69
CA VAL A 54 -18.76 5.56 24.11
C VAL A 54 -19.91 4.87 24.81
N LEU A 55 -19.62 3.78 25.51
CA LEU A 55 -20.61 2.86 26.05
C LEU A 55 -20.43 2.73 27.56
N ALA A 56 -21.48 2.89 28.35
CA ALA A 56 -21.48 2.38 29.72
C ALA A 56 -21.48 0.85 29.67
N ASP A 57 -20.54 0.24 30.35
CA ASP A 57 -20.35 -1.22 30.39
C ASP A 57 -19.88 -1.66 31.75
N LYS A 58 -20.79 -2.26 32.52
CA LYS A 58 -20.50 -2.72 33.91
C LYS A 58 -19.44 -3.81 33.98
N ALA A 59 -19.23 -4.55 32.87
CA ALA A 59 -18.20 -5.59 32.80
C ALA A 59 -16.81 -5.00 32.54
N ALA A 60 -16.76 -3.78 32.00
CA ALA A 60 -15.50 -3.10 31.75
C ALA A 60 -14.94 -2.50 33.07
N PRO A 61 -13.63 -2.53 33.29
CA PRO A 61 -13.02 -1.77 34.37
C PRO A 61 -13.39 -0.29 34.24
N GLN A 62 -13.69 0.39 35.36
CA GLN A 62 -14.23 1.77 35.38
C GLN A 62 -15.67 1.94 34.81
N GLY A 63 -16.34 0.86 34.40
CA GLY A 63 -17.75 0.89 33.99
C GLY A 63 -18.04 1.46 32.61
N TRP A 64 -17.05 1.56 31.70
CA TRP A 64 -17.23 2.03 30.33
C TRP A 64 -16.17 1.48 29.38
N ARG A 65 -16.46 1.54 28.07
CA ARG A 65 -15.52 1.26 26.98
C ARG A 65 -15.82 2.14 25.76
N THR A 66 -14.86 2.23 24.86
CA THR A 66 -15.00 2.99 23.62
C THR A 66 -14.77 2.07 22.41
N LEU A 67 -15.61 2.22 21.39
CA LEU A 67 -15.40 1.67 20.05
C LEU A 67 -15.18 2.83 19.08
N ALA A 68 -14.24 2.68 18.18
CA ALA A 68 -14.03 3.62 17.09
C ALA A 68 -13.96 2.90 15.75
N PHE A 69 -14.53 3.51 14.72
CA PHE A 69 -14.76 2.88 13.43
C PHE A 69 -14.05 3.65 12.33
N ASN A 70 -13.34 2.93 11.45
CA ASN A 70 -12.66 3.55 10.32
C ASN A 70 -12.75 2.65 9.08
N GLY A 71 -12.99 3.26 7.92
CA GLY A 71 -13.12 2.55 6.64
C GLY A 71 -11.80 2.04 6.09
N HIS A 72 -10.68 2.68 6.43
CA HIS A 72 -9.35 2.20 6.06
C HIS A 72 -8.94 1.01 6.94
N VAL A 73 -8.08 0.16 6.40
CA VAL A 73 -7.70 -1.12 7.01
C VAL A 73 -6.23 -1.15 7.38
N ASP A 74 -5.87 -2.00 8.34
CA ASP A 74 -4.48 -2.31 8.67
C ASP A 74 -4.00 -3.50 7.83
N LEU A 75 -2.93 -3.27 7.06
CA LEU A 75 -2.28 -4.25 6.19
C LEU A 75 -0.97 -4.79 6.81
N GLY A 76 -0.85 -4.70 8.13
CA GLY A 76 0.40 -4.92 8.86
C GLY A 76 1.19 -3.64 9.09
N THR A 77 0.63 -2.49 8.72
CA THR A 77 1.28 -1.17 8.82
C THR A 77 1.29 -0.59 10.23
N GLY A 78 0.44 -1.11 11.14
CA GLY A 78 0.26 -0.55 12.48
C GLY A 78 -0.65 0.67 12.53
N ILE A 79 -1.38 0.96 11.44
CA ILE A 79 -2.31 2.10 11.38
C ILE A 79 -3.44 1.98 12.41
N ARG A 80 -3.84 0.77 12.81
CA ARG A 80 -4.78 0.52 13.89
C ARG A 80 -4.36 1.24 15.17
N THR A 81 -3.09 1.12 15.54
CA THR A 81 -2.52 1.76 16.74
C THR A 81 -2.49 3.28 16.61
N ALA A 82 -2.07 3.81 15.45
CA ALA A 82 -2.03 5.26 15.24
C ALA A 82 -3.43 5.89 15.25
N LEU A 83 -4.42 5.25 14.63
CA LEU A 83 -5.83 5.71 14.69
C LEU A 83 -6.36 5.65 16.13
N ALA A 84 -6.03 4.58 16.88
CA ALA A 84 -6.39 4.48 18.28
C ALA A 84 -5.75 5.60 19.13
N GLN A 85 -4.48 5.95 18.90
CA GLN A 85 -3.83 7.08 19.56
C GLN A 85 -4.55 8.40 19.30
N ILE A 86 -4.96 8.66 18.05
CA ILE A 86 -5.70 9.89 17.69
C ILE A 86 -7.03 9.98 18.45
N VAL A 87 -7.80 8.88 18.48
CA VAL A 87 -9.09 8.85 19.19
C VAL A 87 -8.88 8.97 20.69
N ALA A 88 -7.96 8.21 21.27
CA ALA A 88 -7.65 8.22 22.68
C ALA A 88 -7.14 9.61 23.14
N GLU A 89 -6.32 10.28 22.34
CA GLU A 89 -5.84 11.64 22.59
C GLU A 89 -7.00 12.65 22.67
N GLU A 90 -7.87 12.66 21.64
CA GLU A 90 -8.98 13.63 21.59
C GLU A 90 -10.08 13.32 22.62
N LEU A 91 -10.36 12.05 22.85
CA LEU A 91 -11.40 11.63 23.81
C LEU A 91 -10.91 11.60 25.26
N GLU A 92 -9.62 11.80 25.51
CA GLU A 92 -8.99 11.74 26.84
C GLU A 92 -9.21 10.41 27.56
N VAL A 93 -8.96 9.30 26.84
CA VAL A 93 -9.11 7.93 27.37
C VAL A 93 -7.80 7.14 27.25
N PRO A 94 -7.58 6.15 28.10
CA PRO A 94 -6.45 5.23 27.95
C PRO A 94 -6.57 4.40 26.68
N LEU A 95 -5.43 4.09 26.05
CA LEU A 95 -5.38 3.36 24.78
C LEU A 95 -5.94 1.93 24.88
N ASP A 96 -5.79 1.29 26.03
CA ASP A 96 -6.30 -0.06 26.33
C ASP A 96 -7.82 -0.12 26.56
N ARG A 97 -8.50 1.04 26.58
CA ARG A 97 -9.97 1.16 26.69
C ARG A 97 -10.66 1.44 25.37
N LEU A 98 -9.88 1.45 24.31
CA LEU A 98 -10.34 1.76 22.97
C LEU A 98 -10.13 0.56 22.05
N GLU A 99 -11.19 0.16 21.38
CA GLU A 99 -11.16 -0.86 20.33
C GLU A 99 -11.43 -0.23 18.97
N MET A 100 -10.57 -0.52 17.98
CA MET A 100 -10.71 -0.06 16.61
C MET A 100 -11.34 -1.13 15.72
N VAL A 101 -12.46 -0.79 15.07
CA VAL A 101 -13.12 -1.62 14.04
C VAL A 101 -12.77 -1.05 12.67
N LEU A 102 -12.07 -1.83 11.83
CA LEU A 102 -11.50 -1.35 10.57
C LEU A 102 -12.09 -2.10 9.36
N GLY A 103 -12.62 -1.37 8.38
CA GLY A 103 -12.94 -1.88 7.05
C GLY A 103 -14.09 -2.89 6.94
N HIS A 104 -14.87 -3.13 7.98
CA HIS A 104 -16.08 -3.96 7.90
C HIS A 104 -17.19 -3.17 7.20
N THR A 105 -17.67 -3.63 6.05
CA THR A 105 -18.63 -2.87 5.25
C THR A 105 -20.00 -2.66 5.91
N ALA A 106 -20.35 -3.49 6.89
CA ALA A 106 -21.59 -3.37 7.66
C ALA A 106 -21.46 -2.53 8.94
N ALA A 107 -20.23 -2.14 9.34
CA ALA A 107 -20.02 -1.46 10.63
C ALA A 107 -19.15 -0.22 10.51
N ALA A 108 -18.15 -0.21 9.64
CA ALA A 108 -17.23 0.91 9.47
C ALA A 108 -17.72 1.86 8.37
N PRO A 109 -17.43 3.16 8.47
CA PRO A 109 -17.81 4.14 7.45
C PRO A 109 -17.11 3.87 6.12
N ASN A 110 -17.77 4.18 5.01
CA ASN A 110 -17.11 4.14 3.70
C ASN A 110 -16.24 5.39 3.52
N GLN A 111 -14.92 5.23 3.63
CA GLN A 111 -13.93 6.30 3.48
C GLN A 111 -13.01 6.08 2.27
N GLY A 112 -13.43 5.21 1.35
CA GLY A 112 -12.65 4.84 0.18
C GLY A 112 -11.58 3.77 0.48
N PRO A 113 -10.73 3.47 -0.52
CA PRO A 113 -9.70 2.46 -0.40
C PRO A 113 -8.50 2.92 0.44
N THR A 114 -7.81 1.98 1.07
CA THR A 114 -6.57 2.21 1.82
C THR A 114 -5.38 2.28 0.87
N ILE A 115 -5.07 3.47 0.38
CA ILE A 115 -4.05 3.70 -0.64
C ILE A 115 -3.26 4.99 -0.39
N ALA A 116 -2.26 5.26 -1.23
CA ALA A 116 -1.52 6.52 -1.31
C ALA A 116 -0.82 6.93 0.00
N SER A 117 -0.66 6.00 0.95
CA SER A 117 -0.15 6.29 2.30
C SER A 117 -0.97 7.36 3.05
N ALA A 118 -2.24 7.56 2.70
CA ALA A 118 -3.03 8.74 3.06
C ALA A 118 -4.00 8.54 4.24
N SER A 119 -3.99 7.40 4.94
CA SER A 119 -4.95 7.11 6.02
C SER A 119 -4.98 8.19 7.10
N ILE A 120 -3.83 8.68 7.54
CA ILE A 120 -3.75 9.76 8.54
C ILE A 120 -4.29 11.08 7.98
N GLN A 121 -4.07 11.36 6.71
CA GLN A 121 -4.49 12.61 6.06
C GLN A 121 -5.97 12.62 5.66
N ILE A 122 -6.58 11.46 5.42
CA ILE A 122 -7.96 11.32 4.92
C ILE A 122 -8.87 10.74 6.00
N SER A 123 -8.69 9.47 6.34
CA SER A 123 -9.65 8.74 7.16
C SER A 123 -9.58 9.07 8.64
N ALA A 124 -8.42 9.52 9.13
CA ALA A 124 -8.27 9.95 10.52
C ALA A 124 -8.90 11.31 10.80
N VAL A 125 -9.06 12.20 9.81
CA VAL A 125 -9.59 13.55 10.03
C VAL A 125 -11.01 13.54 10.58
N PRO A 126 -12.02 12.92 9.94
CA PRO A 126 -13.37 12.84 10.49
C PRO A 126 -13.42 12.05 11.80
N LEU A 127 -12.57 11.03 11.96
CA LEU A 127 -12.47 10.24 13.19
C LEU A 127 -11.98 11.09 14.37
N ARG A 128 -10.96 11.93 14.18
CA ARG A 128 -10.45 12.87 15.17
C ARG A 128 -11.53 13.87 15.60
N ARG A 129 -12.25 14.43 14.63
CA ARG A 129 -13.36 15.36 14.88
C ARG A 129 -14.48 14.70 15.69
N ALA A 130 -14.84 13.47 15.36
CA ALA A 130 -15.85 12.70 16.08
C ALA A 130 -15.44 12.47 17.55
N ALA A 131 -14.19 12.12 17.81
CA ALA A 131 -13.67 11.93 19.17
C ALA A 131 -13.70 13.23 19.99
N ALA A 132 -13.33 14.36 19.37
CA ALA A 132 -13.39 15.67 20.02
C ALA A 132 -14.84 16.08 20.34
N GLN A 133 -15.79 15.88 19.41
CA GLN A 133 -17.21 16.15 19.66
C GLN A 133 -17.77 15.27 20.80
N ALA A 134 -17.39 14.00 20.86
CA ALA A 134 -17.79 13.12 21.93
C ALA A 134 -17.27 13.62 23.31
N ARG A 135 -16.00 14.06 23.38
CA ARG A 135 -15.42 14.66 24.59
C ARG A 135 -16.21 15.90 25.02
N GLU A 136 -16.44 16.84 24.09
CA GLU A 136 -17.18 18.09 24.41
C GLU A 136 -18.60 17.78 24.96
N GLN A 137 -19.28 16.80 24.39
CA GLN A 137 -20.59 16.37 24.89
C GLN A 137 -20.52 15.76 26.30
N LEU A 138 -19.51 14.95 26.60
CA LEU A 138 -19.33 14.38 27.94
C LEU A 138 -19.00 15.46 28.97
N LEU A 139 -18.20 16.46 28.60
CA LEU A 139 -17.96 17.65 29.45
C LEU A 139 -19.25 18.45 29.67
N ALA A 140 -20.08 18.62 28.66
CA ALA A 140 -21.36 19.32 28.77
C ALA A 140 -22.35 18.58 29.70
N LEU A 141 -22.41 17.25 29.65
CA LEU A 141 -23.22 16.44 30.56
C LEU A 141 -22.77 16.61 32.03
N ALA A 142 -21.47 16.57 32.29
CA ALA A 142 -20.93 16.80 33.64
C ALA A 142 -21.20 18.23 34.11
N ALA A 143 -21.06 19.23 33.23
CA ALA A 143 -21.36 20.63 33.53
C ALA A 143 -22.84 20.84 33.89
N GLN A 144 -23.75 20.21 33.18
CA GLN A 144 -25.16 20.22 33.46
C GLN A 144 -25.46 19.57 34.80
N GLN A 145 -24.90 18.38 35.08
CA GLN A 145 -25.12 17.66 36.34
C GLN A 145 -24.59 18.42 37.57
N TRP A 146 -23.51 19.17 37.40
CA TRP A 146 -22.87 19.92 38.48
C TRP A 146 -23.29 21.38 38.58
N ASN A 147 -24.14 21.84 37.68
CA ASN A 147 -24.50 23.26 37.53
C ASN A 147 -23.25 24.15 37.41
N ALA A 148 -22.31 23.73 36.57
CA ALA A 148 -21.02 24.37 36.36
C ALA A 148 -20.86 24.78 34.86
N ARG A 149 -19.86 25.61 34.59
CA ARG A 149 -19.51 25.93 33.20
C ARG A 149 -18.61 24.83 32.65
N ALA A 150 -18.84 24.40 31.42
CA ALA A 150 -18.05 23.33 30.79
C ALA A 150 -16.56 23.70 30.62
N ASP A 151 -16.24 24.99 30.44
CA ASP A 151 -14.85 25.49 30.31
C ASP A 151 -14.03 25.40 31.61
N ARG A 152 -14.69 25.16 32.76
CA ARG A 152 -14.03 24.86 34.05
C ARG A 152 -13.73 23.38 34.27
N LEU A 153 -14.18 22.53 33.34
CA LEU A 153 -14.05 21.10 33.42
C LEU A 153 -12.99 20.58 32.46
N ARG A 154 -12.33 19.51 32.83
CA ARG A 154 -11.42 18.73 31.99
C ARG A 154 -11.68 17.25 32.14
N ALA A 155 -11.43 16.50 31.09
CA ALA A 155 -11.39 15.07 31.11
C ALA A 155 -9.94 14.57 31.21
N SER A 156 -9.73 13.45 31.87
CA SER A 156 -8.48 12.69 31.86
C SER A 156 -8.80 11.25 32.23
N ASP A 157 -8.31 10.31 31.44
CA ASP A 157 -8.50 8.87 31.64
C ASP A 157 -9.98 8.45 31.74
N GLY A 158 -10.86 9.13 30.98
CA GLY A 158 -12.30 8.89 30.95
C GLY A 158 -13.04 9.39 32.21
N ILE A 159 -12.43 10.27 33.00
CA ILE A 159 -12.97 10.88 34.19
C ILE A 159 -13.00 12.40 34.03
N VAL A 160 -14.15 13.03 34.26
CA VAL A 160 -14.32 14.48 34.26
C VAL A 160 -14.08 15.02 35.69
N ARG A 161 -13.36 16.16 35.77
CA ARG A 161 -13.01 16.88 36.99
C ARG A 161 -13.00 18.39 36.76
N PHE A 162 -12.99 19.19 37.83
CA PHE A 162 -12.68 20.61 37.72
C PHE A 162 -11.22 20.82 37.34
N ALA A 163 -10.98 21.68 36.35
CA ALA A 163 -9.65 21.89 35.79
C ALA A 163 -8.67 22.55 36.74
N ASP A 164 -9.19 23.45 37.60
CA ASP A 164 -8.44 24.25 38.60
C ASP A 164 -8.32 23.56 39.96
N GLY A 165 -8.91 22.35 40.14
CA GLY A 165 -8.96 21.67 41.43
C GLY A 165 -9.83 22.35 42.49
N SER A 166 -10.64 23.35 42.13
CA SER A 166 -11.50 24.12 43.04
C SER A 166 -12.60 23.26 43.69
N ASP A 167 -12.88 22.10 43.13
CA ASP A 167 -13.89 21.14 43.62
C ASP A 167 -13.36 19.71 43.40
N ALA A 168 -13.58 18.86 44.43
CA ALA A 168 -13.11 17.47 44.44
C ALA A 168 -14.02 16.52 43.64
N ARG A 169 -15.16 16.98 43.14
CA ARG A 169 -16.10 16.14 42.36
C ARG A 169 -15.42 15.57 41.11
N GLN A 170 -15.69 14.30 40.89
CA GLN A 170 -15.28 13.60 39.68
C GLN A 170 -16.37 12.63 39.24
N ILE A 171 -16.45 12.37 37.93
CA ILE A 171 -17.45 11.45 37.36
C ILE A 171 -16.85 10.75 36.13
N GLY A 172 -17.05 9.44 36.03
CA GLY A 172 -16.61 8.63 34.92
C GLY A 172 -17.59 8.70 33.73
N TYR A 173 -17.08 8.48 32.50
CA TYR A 173 -17.90 8.49 31.29
C TYR A 173 -19.07 7.51 31.37
N GLY A 174 -18.87 6.31 31.91
CA GLY A 174 -19.96 5.33 32.06
C GLY A 174 -21.07 5.78 33.00
N GLU A 175 -20.77 6.58 34.00
CA GLU A 175 -21.76 7.13 34.93
C GLU A 175 -22.54 8.27 34.29
N LEU A 176 -21.87 9.15 33.51
CA LEU A 176 -22.51 10.22 32.75
C LEU A 176 -23.51 9.70 31.71
N LEU A 177 -23.26 8.51 31.17
CA LEU A 177 -24.09 7.93 30.12
C LEU A 177 -25.26 7.09 30.64
N ARG A 178 -25.39 6.86 31.94
CA ARG A 178 -26.52 6.10 32.50
C ARG A 178 -27.85 6.77 32.20
N GLY A 179 -28.76 6.01 31.59
CA GLY A 179 -30.07 6.49 31.16
C GLY A 179 -30.04 7.39 29.92
N GLN A 180 -28.87 7.56 29.30
CA GLN A 180 -28.73 8.37 28.08
C GLN A 180 -28.72 7.48 26.83
N GLN A 181 -29.28 8.00 25.75
CA GLN A 181 -29.09 7.46 24.39
C GLN A 181 -28.83 8.65 23.48
N LEU A 182 -27.56 8.99 23.30
CA LEU A 182 -27.17 10.21 22.62
C LEU A 182 -26.59 9.86 21.25
N GLN A 183 -27.07 10.55 20.24
CA GLN A 183 -26.56 10.46 18.88
C GLN A 183 -26.22 11.86 18.37
N LEU A 184 -24.94 12.13 18.20
CA LEU A 184 -24.44 13.40 17.68
C LEU A 184 -24.16 13.27 16.19
N GLN A 185 -24.57 14.28 15.44
CA GLN A 185 -24.19 14.40 14.04
C GLN A 185 -22.73 14.84 13.94
N LEU A 186 -21.93 14.11 13.16
CA LEU A 186 -20.56 14.50 12.85
C LEU A 186 -20.57 15.88 12.17
N ALA A 187 -19.87 16.84 12.76
CA ALA A 187 -19.77 18.19 12.22
C ALA A 187 -19.14 18.18 10.81
N PRO A 188 -19.74 18.86 9.84
CA PRO A 188 -19.18 18.96 8.50
C PRO A 188 -17.84 19.72 8.53
N PRO A 189 -16.97 19.56 7.50
CA PRO A 189 -15.60 20.12 7.52
C PRO A 189 -15.52 21.62 7.78
N GLU A 190 -16.52 22.38 7.32
CA GLU A 190 -16.62 23.83 7.47
C GLU A 190 -17.03 24.29 8.87
N GLN A 191 -17.62 23.43 9.67
CA GLN A 191 -18.00 23.74 11.05
C GLN A 191 -16.79 23.57 11.96
N GLU A 192 -16.50 24.55 12.80
CA GLU A 192 -15.43 24.47 13.78
C GLU A 192 -15.73 23.41 14.85
N VAL A 193 -14.74 22.60 15.18
CA VAL A 193 -14.73 21.62 16.28
C VAL A 193 -13.53 21.92 17.18
N LYS A 194 -13.74 21.98 18.48
CA LYS A 194 -12.67 22.24 19.44
C LYS A 194 -11.73 21.04 19.56
N LEU A 195 -10.74 20.98 18.72
CA LEU A 195 -9.68 19.98 18.74
C LEU A 195 -8.68 20.31 19.85
N LYS A 196 -8.05 19.28 20.40
CA LYS A 196 -6.95 19.42 21.34
C LYS A 196 -5.72 20.00 20.60
N PRO A 197 -5.06 21.05 21.14
CA PRO A 197 -3.86 21.60 20.51
C PRO A 197 -2.68 20.63 20.65
N ALA A 198 -1.76 20.66 19.67
CA ALA A 198 -0.60 19.76 19.64
C ALA A 198 0.29 19.88 20.89
N SER A 199 0.37 21.08 21.50
CA SER A 199 1.10 21.33 22.76
C SER A 199 0.60 20.48 23.92
N ASP A 200 -0.66 20.06 23.89
CA ASP A 200 -1.31 19.32 24.98
C ASP A 200 -1.33 17.81 24.76
N TYR A 201 -0.74 17.33 23.64
CA TYR A 201 -0.72 15.90 23.31
C TYR A 201 0.11 15.10 24.32
N ARG A 202 -0.46 13.95 24.72
CA ARG A 202 0.15 13.00 25.65
C ARG A 202 0.42 11.64 25.02
N LEU A 203 -0.36 11.27 24.00
CA LEU A 203 -0.30 9.99 23.28
C LEU A 203 0.21 10.17 21.84
N VAL A 204 -0.33 11.14 21.12
CA VAL A 204 0.12 11.48 19.76
C VAL A 204 1.52 12.09 19.82
N GLY A 205 2.41 11.64 18.95
CA GLY A 205 3.82 12.06 18.94
C GLY A 205 4.73 11.20 19.82
N ARG A 206 4.17 10.23 20.52
CA ARG A 206 4.93 9.28 21.34
C ARG A 206 4.86 7.87 20.80
N GLY A 207 5.94 7.11 20.96
CA GLY A 207 5.98 5.70 20.60
C GLY A 207 4.95 4.90 21.42
N ALA A 208 4.13 4.13 20.72
CA ALA A 208 3.17 3.22 21.32
C ALA A 208 3.34 1.83 20.72
N ALA A 209 3.39 0.82 21.59
CA ALA A 209 3.40 -0.57 21.16
C ALA A 209 2.14 -0.88 20.34
N ARG A 210 2.28 -1.66 19.29
CA ARG A 210 1.15 -2.06 18.45
C ARG A 210 0.12 -2.84 19.25
N VAL A 211 -1.13 -2.36 19.25
CA VAL A 211 -2.23 -2.95 20.02
C VAL A 211 -2.65 -4.34 19.52
N ASP A 212 -2.27 -4.71 18.28
CA ASP A 212 -2.61 -5.99 17.67
C ASP A 212 -1.57 -7.10 17.89
N ILE A 213 -0.35 -6.76 18.30
CA ILE A 213 0.74 -7.75 18.47
C ILE A 213 0.47 -8.77 19.57
N PRO A 214 -0.03 -8.42 20.76
CA PRO A 214 -0.31 -9.43 21.78
C PRO A 214 -1.24 -10.54 21.28
N ALA A 215 -2.38 -10.17 20.66
CA ALA A 215 -3.34 -11.14 20.13
C ALA A 215 -2.76 -11.97 18.95
N LYS A 216 -1.85 -11.38 18.16
CA LYS A 216 -1.12 -12.12 17.11
C LYS A 216 -0.13 -13.12 17.71
N ALA A 217 0.60 -12.73 18.73
CA ALA A 217 1.62 -13.58 19.37
C ALA A 217 1.00 -14.76 20.13
N THR A 218 -0.19 -14.59 20.70
CA THR A 218 -0.91 -15.65 21.43
C THR A 218 -1.81 -16.51 20.53
N GLY A 219 -1.99 -16.13 19.26
CA GLY A 219 -2.93 -16.81 18.35
C GLY A 219 -4.40 -16.47 18.59
N GLU A 220 -4.70 -15.45 19.40
CA GLU A 220 -6.07 -14.99 19.62
C GLU A 220 -6.63 -14.19 18.44
N LEU A 221 -5.76 -13.54 17.65
CA LEU A 221 -6.16 -12.83 16.46
C LEU A 221 -6.37 -13.82 15.32
N SER A 222 -7.59 -13.83 14.78
CA SER A 222 -7.92 -14.67 13.62
C SER A 222 -7.51 -13.99 12.32
N PHE A 223 -6.67 -14.65 11.53
CA PHE A 223 -6.42 -14.29 10.14
C PHE A 223 -7.51 -14.86 9.23
N VAL A 224 -7.62 -14.34 8.02
CA VAL A 224 -8.58 -14.87 7.04
C VAL A 224 -8.37 -16.37 6.79
N HIS A 225 -7.13 -16.85 6.88
CA HIS A 225 -6.74 -18.26 6.73
C HIS A 225 -7.27 -19.16 7.85
N ASP A 226 -7.56 -18.59 9.03
CA ASP A 226 -8.00 -19.31 10.23
C ASP A 226 -9.52 -19.41 10.33
N VAL A 227 -10.24 -18.68 9.48
CA VAL A 227 -11.71 -18.65 9.52
C VAL A 227 -12.29 -20.05 9.32
N ARG A 228 -13.19 -20.43 10.22
CA ARG A 228 -13.99 -21.66 10.16
C ARG A 228 -15.44 -21.32 10.46
N VAL A 229 -16.32 -21.70 9.56
CA VAL A 229 -17.77 -21.53 9.73
C VAL A 229 -18.47 -22.89 9.63
N PRO A 230 -19.60 -23.08 10.31
CA PRO A 230 -20.34 -24.34 10.25
C PRO A 230 -20.70 -24.74 8.82
N GLY A 231 -20.49 -25.99 8.45
CA GLY A 231 -20.78 -26.50 7.12
C GLY A 231 -19.79 -26.04 6.03
N MET A 232 -18.69 -25.41 6.39
CA MET A 232 -17.69 -24.91 5.45
C MET A 232 -17.06 -26.03 4.63
N ARG A 233 -17.02 -25.82 3.32
CA ARG A 233 -16.37 -26.66 2.33
C ARG A 233 -15.12 -25.99 1.77
N HIS A 234 -14.32 -26.70 1.01
CA HIS A 234 -13.05 -26.23 0.46
C HIS A 234 -13.09 -26.15 -1.06
N GLY A 235 -12.77 -24.99 -1.59
CA GLY A 235 -12.70 -24.71 -3.03
C GLY A 235 -11.26 -24.61 -3.54
N ARG A 236 -11.06 -25.03 -4.79
CA ARG A 236 -9.84 -24.80 -5.58
C ARG A 236 -10.22 -24.38 -7.00
N VAL A 237 -9.42 -23.51 -7.59
CA VAL A 237 -9.65 -22.99 -8.95
C VAL A 237 -8.73 -23.69 -9.96
N ILE A 238 -9.22 -23.84 -11.18
CA ILE A 238 -8.46 -24.25 -12.35
C ILE A 238 -8.42 -23.05 -13.30
N ARG A 239 -7.23 -22.50 -13.55
CA ARG A 239 -7.06 -21.32 -14.35
C ARG A 239 -6.80 -21.64 -15.82
N PRO A 240 -7.23 -20.77 -16.77
CA PRO A 240 -6.93 -20.94 -18.19
C PRO A 240 -5.44 -20.81 -18.50
N PRO A 241 -4.96 -21.29 -19.68
CA PRO A 241 -3.52 -21.38 -20.00
C PRO A 241 -2.91 -20.07 -20.52
N HIS A 242 -3.23 -18.94 -19.91
CA HIS A 242 -2.69 -17.63 -20.25
C HIS A 242 -2.36 -16.80 -19.00
N PRO A 243 -1.46 -17.29 -18.11
CA PRO A 243 -1.20 -16.67 -16.82
C PRO A 243 -0.66 -15.23 -16.96
N GLY A 244 -1.21 -14.32 -16.15
CA GLY A 244 -0.83 -12.92 -16.14
C GLY A 244 -1.35 -12.10 -17.33
N ARG A 245 -2.33 -12.59 -18.07
CA ARG A 245 -2.94 -11.89 -19.21
C ARG A 245 -4.43 -11.61 -18.93
N ASP A 246 -4.84 -10.37 -19.13
CA ASP A 246 -6.21 -9.90 -18.96
C ASP A 246 -6.73 -9.10 -20.17
N GLY A 247 -5.93 -8.98 -21.23
CA GLY A 247 -6.26 -8.29 -22.46
C GLY A 247 -6.30 -9.20 -23.68
N GLY A 248 -7.31 -9.01 -24.53
CA GLY A 248 -7.52 -9.71 -25.79
C GLY A 248 -8.89 -10.41 -25.89
N ASP A 249 -9.35 -10.60 -27.11
CA ASP A 249 -10.68 -11.16 -27.40
C ASP A 249 -10.85 -12.64 -26.95
N PHE A 250 -9.75 -13.32 -26.66
CA PHE A 250 -9.77 -14.70 -26.16
C PHE A 250 -10.13 -14.79 -24.67
N ILE A 251 -9.99 -13.71 -23.92
CA ILE A 251 -10.28 -13.69 -22.49
C ILE A 251 -11.77 -13.97 -22.24
N GLY A 252 -12.07 -14.91 -21.34
CA GLY A 252 -13.42 -15.38 -21.05
C GLY A 252 -14.05 -16.29 -22.14
N ARG A 253 -13.24 -16.75 -23.12
CA ARG A 253 -13.70 -17.56 -24.26
C ARG A 253 -12.77 -18.73 -24.60
N CYS A 254 -11.96 -19.16 -23.63
CA CYS A 254 -10.97 -20.22 -23.84
C CYS A 254 -11.50 -21.62 -23.49
N LEU A 255 -12.51 -21.73 -22.64
CA LEU A 255 -13.02 -23.05 -22.20
C LEU A 255 -13.71 -23.78 -23.35
N MET A 256 -13.27 -25.00 -23.64
CA MET A 256 -13.87 -25.88 -24.64
C MET A 256 -14.71 -26.97 -23.99
N ALA A 257 -14.15 -27.69 -23.02
CA ALA A 257 -14.84 -28.80 -22.35
C ALA A 257 -14.29 -29.03 -20.94
N VAL A 258 -15.14 -29.53 -20.07
CA VAL A 258 -14.77 -30.02 -18.73
C VAL A 258 -15.30 -31.44 -18.56
N GLU A 259 -14.39 -32.39 -18.37
CA GLU A 259 -14.74 -33.81 -18.17
C GLU A 259 -15.05 -34.02 -16.68
N ARG A 260 -16.30 -33.75 -16.26
CA ARG A 260 -16.74 -33.88 -14.85
C ARG A 260 -16.51 -35.30 -14.29
N ASP A 261 -16.65 -36.31 -15.11
CA ASP A 261 -16.48 -37.73 -14.72
C ASP A 261 -15.03 -38.05 -14.32
N SER A 262 -14.06 -37.23 -14.73
CA SER A 262 -12.66 -37.41 -14.35
C SER A 262 -12.42 -37.28 -12.84
N VAL A 263 -13.32 -36.67 -12.09
CA VAL A 263 -13.27 -36.52 -10.63
C VAL A 263 -14.39 -37.19 -9.88
N ALA A 264 -15.37 -37.87 -10.59
CA ALA A 264 -16.53 -38.47 -9.98
C ALA A 264 -16.20 -39.63 -9.01
N HIS A 265 -15.03 -40.27 -9.21
CA HIS A 265 -14.55 -41.36 -8.37
C HIS A 265 -13.85 -40.91 -7.09
N LEU A 266 -13.57 -39.60 -6.94
CA LEU A 266 -12.84 -39.08 -5.79
C LEU A 266 -13.76 -38.94 -4.58
N PRO A 267 -13.25 -39.17 -3.34
CA PRO A 267 -14.05 -38.99 -2.13
C PRO A 267 -14.28 -37.50 -1.84
N GLY A 268 -15.29 -37.19 -1.00
CA GLY A 268 -15.49 -35.86 -0.45
C GLY A 268 -16.56 -35.04 -1.17
N ASN A 269 -17.55 -35.68 -1.79
CA ASN A 269 -18.68 -34.99 -2.42
C ASN A 269 -18.22 -33.85 -3.36
N VAL A 270 -17.31 -34.20 -4.30
CA VAL A 270 -16.70 -33.27 -5.23
C VAL A 270 -17.73 -32.65 -6.15
N GLN A 271 -17.81 -31.32 -6.19
CA GLN A 271 -18.66 -30.58 -7.11
C GLN A 271 -17.79 -29.70 -8.03
N VAL A 272 -18.11 -29.69 -9.32
CA VAL A 272 -17.43 -28.90 -10.34
C VAL A 272 -18.27 -27.67 -10.67
N VAL A 273 -17.74 -26.48 -10.47
CA VAL A 273 -18.38 -25.19 -10.74
C VAL A 273 -17.80 -24.62 -12.03
N ILE A 274 -18.66 -24.20 -12.95
CA ILE A 274 -18.25 -23.65 -14.24
C ILE A 274 -19.12 -22.45 -14.56
N GLU A 275 -18.52 -21.32 -14.88
CA GLU A 275 -19.18 -20.13 -15.41
C GLU A 275 -18.23 -19.41 -16.39
N GLY A 276 -18.54 -19.44 -17.71
CA GLY A 276 -17.60 -18.98 -18.74
C GLY A 276 -16.27 -19.75 -18.65
N ASP A 277 -15.16 -19.05 -18.59
CA ASP A 277 -13.81 -19.61 -18.37
C ASP A 277 -13.48 -19.84 -16.89
N PHE A 278 -14.36 -19.46 -15.96
CA PHE A 278 -14.20 -19.79 -14.57
C PHE A 278 -14.48 -21.27 -14.34
N VAL A 279 -13.49 -22.00 -13.82
CA VAL A 279 -13.60 -23.40 -13.44
C VAL A 279 -13.09 -23.58 -12.02
N GLY A 280 -13.91 -24.20 -11.17
CA GLY A 280 -13.56 -24.51 -9.80
C GLY A 280 -14.05 -25.88 -9.37
N VAL A 281 -13.46 -26.43 -8.31
CA VAL A 281 -13.89 -27.63 -7.62
C VAL A 281 -14.12 -27.36 -6.16
N VAL A 282 -15.15 -27.92 -5.59
CA VAL A 282 -15.49 -27.81 -4.17
C VAL A 282 -15.60 -29.23 -3.59
N ALA A 283 -14.97 -29.45 -2.43
CA ALA A 283 -15.04 -30.72 -1.71
C ALA A 283 -15.22 -30.50 -0.21
N ASP A 284 -15.53 -31.55 0.54
CA ASP A 284 -15.75 -31.44 1.98
C ASP A 284 -14.48 -31.14 2.76
N ARG A 285 -13.31 -31.53 2.22
CA ARG A 285 -12.00 -31.31 2.85
C ARG A 285 -10.98 -30.69 1.87
N GLU A 286 -10.00 -29.99 2.40
CA GLU A 286 -9.01 -29.27 1.60
C GLU A 286 -8.18 -30.18 0.71
N GLU A 287 -7.69 -31.31 1.24
CA GLU A 287 -6.92 -32.28 0.48
C GLU A 287 -7.72 -32.94 -0.65
N GLN A 288 -9.02 -33.09 -0.47
CA GLN A 288 -9.93 -33.62 -1.50
C GLN A 288 -10.14 -32.62 -2.63
N ALA A 289 -10.30 -31.32 -2.29
CA ALA A 289 -10.36 -30.25 -3.29
C ALA A 289 -9.07 -30.14 -4.08
N ILE A 290 -7.91 -30.29 -3.43
CA ILE A 290 -6.58 -30.30 -4.10
C ILE A 290 -6.48 -31.51 -5.05
N ALA A 291 -6.88 -32.70 -4.61
CA ALA A 291 -6.87 -33.87 -5.45
C ALA A 291 -7.80 -33.71 -6.67
N ALA A 292 -9.01 -33.16 -6.44
CA ALA A 292 -9.96 -32.89 -7.51
C ALA A 292 -9.44 -31.84 -8.52
N MET A 293 -8.83 -30.75 -8.03
CA MET A 293 -8.20 -29.72 -8.90
C MET A 293 -7.13 -30.33 -9.83
N ARG A 294 -6.34 -31.27 -9.30
CA ARG A 294 -5.25 -31.91 -10.07
C ARG A 294 -5.77 -32.97 -11.05
N ALA A 295 -6.89 -33.62 -10.72
CA ALA A 295 -7.45 -34.71 -11.51
C ALA A 295 -8.46 -34.26 -12.56
N LEU A 296 -9.08 -33.08 -12.38
CA LEU A 296 -10.09 -32.58 -13.31
C LEU A 296 -9.47 -32.30 -14.68
N ARG A 297 -9.97 -32.96 -15.69
CA ARG A 297 -9.56 -32.75 -17.08
C ARG A 297 -10.37 -31.63 -17.68
N VAL A 298 -9.65 -30.56 -18.06
CA VAL A 298 -10.21 -29.37 -18.69
C VAL A 298 -9.51 -29.15 -20.04
N GLN A 299 -10.30 -28.95 -21.08
CA GLN A 299 -9.83 -28.66 -22.42
C GLN A 299 -9.97 -27.18 -22.67
N TRP A 300 -8.86 -26.55 -23.01
CA TRP A 300 -8.78 -25.12 -23.30
C TRP A 300 -8.43 -24.89 -24.76
N LYS A 301 -9.03 -23.89 -25.37
CA LYS A 301 -8.56 -23.34 -26.65
C LYS A 301 -7.21 -22.67 -26.42
N ALA A 302 -6.28 -22.88 -27.33
CA ALA A 302 -4.98 -22.23 -27.27
C ALA A 302 -5.15 -20.70 -27.32
N ALA A 303 -4.54 -20.01 -26.36
CA ALA A 303 -4.42 -18.56 -26.39
C ALA A 303 -3.39 -18.15 -27.42
N PRO A 304 -3.49 -16.95 -28.02
CA PRO A 304 -2.41 -16.39 -28.83
C PRO A 304 -1.11 -16.33 -28.02
N ALA A 305 0.05 -16.36 -28.68
CA ALA A 305 1.33 -16.19 -28.02
C ALA A 305 1.37 -14.89 -27.20
N ALA A 306 2.01 -14.93 -26.04
CA ALA A 306 2.22 -13.75 -25.22
C ALA A 306 3.20 -12.78 -25.94
N PRO A 307 3.14 -11.48 -25.63
CA PRO A 307 4.15 -10.54 -26.11
C PRO A 307 5.55 -10.97 -25.67
N ASP A 308 6.54 -10.83 -26.56
CA ASP A 308 7.93 -11.06 -26.19
C ASP A 308 8.42 -9.96 -25.24
N LEU A 309 8.77 -10.33 -24.03
CA LEU A 309 9.29 -9.45 -22.99
C LEU A 309 10.77 -9.70 -22.68
N SER A 310 11.49 -10.42 -23.54
CA SER A 310 12.93 -10.64 -23.42
C SER A 310 13.71 -9.32 -23.52
N ASP A 311 13.31 -8.43 -24.45
CA ASP A 311 13.69 -7.02 -24.46
C ASP A 311 12.51 -6.15 -23.99
N LEU A 312 12.46 -5.93 -22.69
CA LEU A 312 11.39 -5.16 -22.05
C LEU A 312 11.32 -3.71 -22.58
N SER A 313 12.46 -3.09 -22.87
CA SER A 313 12.51 -1.73 -23.40
C SER A 313 11.87 -1.64 -24.77
N ALA A 314 12.21 -2.58 -25.66
CA ALA A 314 11.60 -2.65 -26.99
C ALA A 314 10.09 -2.92 -26.91
N ALA A 315 9.66 -3.85 -26.05
CA ALA A 315 8.25 -4.17 -25.87
C ALA A 315 7.43 -2.96 -25.36
N ILE A 316 7.95 -2.22 -24.37
CA ILE A 316 7.29 -1.01 -23.86
C ILE A 316 7.26 0.09 -24.93
N ARG A 317 8.33 0.30 -25.70
CA ARG A 317 8.36 1.29 -26.79
C ARG A 317 7.39 0.97 -27.93
N ALA A 318 7.18 -0.30 -28.22
CA ALA A 318 6.26 -0.76 -29.24
C ALA A 318 4.78 -0.68 -28.83
N ASN A 319 4.49 -0.60 -27.53
CA ASN A 319 3.12 -0.53 -27.04
C ASN A 319 2.50 0.85 -27.33
N PRO A 320 1.32 0.94 -27.99
CA PRO A 320 0.68 2.21 -28.29
C PRO A 320 0.45 3.06 -27.04
N ALA A 321 0.80 4.33 -27.10
CA ALA A 321 0.74 5.23 -25.96
C ALA A 321 0.11 6.59 -26.30
N GLN A 322 -0.53 7.19 -25.32
CA GLN A 322 -1.03 8.56 -25.37
C GLN A 322 0.00 9.48 -24.70
N HIS A 323 0.46 10.49 -25.42
CA HIS A 323 1.38 11.49 -24.89
C HIS A 323 0.63 12.49 -23.99
N ARG A 324 1.15 12.72 -22.80
CA ARG A 324 0.63 13.70 -21.85
C ARG A 324 1.78 14.54 -21.28
N ALA A 325 1.82 15.82 -21.67
CA ALA A 325 2.78 16.77 -21.11
C ALA A 325 2.42 17.09 -19.65
N LEU A 326 3.41 17.08 -18.78
CA LEU A 326 3.29 17.48 -17.36
C LEU A 326 3.92 18.84 -17.10
N VAL A 327 5.10 19.08 -17.65
CA VAL A 327 5.85 20.34 -17.57
C VAL A 327 6.43 20.63 -18.93
N ASP A 328 6.31 21.88 -19.38
CA ASP A 328 7.00 22.43 -20.54
C ASP A 328 7.37 23.87 -20.19
N GLN A 329 8.61 24.06 -19.72
CA GLN A 329 9.10 25.33 -19.19
C GLN A 329 10.46 25.69 -19.79
N GLY A 330 10.60 26.92 -20.23
CA GLY A 330 11.85 27.43 -20.82
C GLY A 330 12.09 26.93 -22.24
N LEU A 331 13.33 27.10 -22.72
CA LEU A 331 13.77 26.71 -24.05
C LEU A 331 14.70 25.49 -23.94
N VAL A 332 14.11 24.31 -23.80
CA VAL A 332 14.85 23.08 -23.50
C VAL A 332 15.87 22.73 -24.57
N ASP A 333 15.51 22.83 -25.84
CA ASP A 333 16.40 22.47 -26.96
C ASP A 333 17.56 23.45 -27.10
N ASP A 334 17.33 24.75 -26.92
CA ASP A 334 18.38 25.80 -26.92
C ASP A 334 19.34 25.60 -25.72
N ALA A 335 18.79 25.25 -24.56
CA ALA A 335 19.61 24.99 -23.38
C ALA A 335 20.50 23.75 -23.55
N PHE A 336 20.01 22.70 -24.24
CA PHE A 336 20.84 21.54 -24.61
C PHE A 336 21.93 21.93 -25.65
N ALA A 337 21.59 22.76 -26.63
CA ALA A 337 22.55 23.19 -27.66
C ALA A 337 23.69 24.04 -27.09
N GLY A 338 23.41 24.84 -26.04
CA GLY A 338 24.40 25.71 -25.37
C GLY A 338 25.15 25.06 -24.21
N ALA A 339 24.87 23.80 -23.89
CA ALA A 339 25.41 23.14 -22.71
C ALA A 339 26.87 22.69 -22.88
N ALA A 340 27.64 22.74 -21.79
CA ALA A 340 28.99 22.17 -21.75
C ALA A 340 28.99 20.64 -21.67
N THR A 341 28.05 20.09 -20.95
CA THR A 341 27.88 18.62 -20.81
C THR A 341 26.42 18.26 -20.96
N VAL A 342 26.13 17.23 -21.76
CA VAL A 342 24.80 16.65 -21.95
C VAL A 342 24.88 15.16 -21.71
N LEU A 343 24.07 14.68 -20.76
CA LEU A 343 23.91 13.24 -20.48
C LEU A 343 22.55 12.77 -20.97
N ARG A 344 22.52 11.61 -21.62
CA ARG A 344 21.29 10.93 -22.10
C ARG A 344 21.30 9.49 -21.64
N ARG A 345 20.22 9.06 -20.96
CA ARG A 345 20.10 7.71 -20.38
C ARG A 345 18.68 7.18 -20.54
N SER A 346 18.58 5.85 -20.58
CA SER A 346 17.30 5.14 -20.49
C SER A 346 17.35 4.20 -19.29
N TYR A 347 16.42 4.37 -18.36
CA TYR A 347 16.32 3.54 -17.17
C TYR A 347 15.16 2.55 -17.34
N VAL A 348 15.36 1.31 -16.85
CA VAL A 348 14.38 0.22 -16.95
C VAL A 348 14.05 -0.32 -15.58
N TRP A 349 12.77 -0.37 -15.25
CA TRP A 349 12.24 -1.06 -14.07
C TRP A 349 11.44 -2.27 -14.51
N PRO A 350 11.68 -3.48 -13.95
CA PRO A 350 11.02 -4.71 -14.40
C PRO A 350 9.61 -4.87 -13.81
N TYR A 351 8.83 -5.80 -14.35
CA TYR A 351 7.64 -6.33 -13.68
C TYR A 351 8.05 -7.06 -12.41
N GLN A 352 7.32 -6.81 -11.33
CA GLN A 352 7.56 -7.41 -10.01
C GLN A 352 6.28 -7.93 -9.39
N MET A 353 6.40 -8.86 -8.44
CA MET A 353 5.27 -9.41 -7.70
C MET A 353 5.02 -8.64 -6.42
N HIS A 354 3.78 -8.71 -5.90
CA HIS A 354 3.48 -8.35 -4.52
C HIS A 354 4.10 -9.36 -3.56
N ALA A 355 4.16 -10.61 -3.98
CA ALA A 355 4.88 -11.69 -3.31
C ALA A 355 4.47 -11.83 -1.83
N SER A 356 3.16 -11.85 -1.54
CA SER A 356 2.70 -12.14 -0.18
C SER A 356 3.18 -13.51 0.28
N ILE A 357 3.62 -13.60 1.55
CA ILE A 357 4.22 -14.83 2.10
C ILE A 357 3.26 -16.01 2.06
N GLY A 358 1.98 -15.80 2.41
CA GLY A 358 0.93 -16.79 2.23
C GLY A 358 0.13 -16.53 0.96
N PRO A 359 -0.27 -17.57 0.20
CA PRO A 359 -1.21 -17.40 -0.91
C PRO A 359 -2.53 -16.80 -0.44
N SER A 360 -3.17 -16.02 -1.30
CA SER A 360 -4.43 -15.35 -1.00
C SER A 360 -5.52 -16.36 -0.64
N CYS A 361 -6.34 -16.00 0.36
CA CYS A 361 -7.42 -16.83 0.92
C CYS A 361 -8.65 -15.97 1.21
N ALA A 362 -9.84 -16.54 0.98
CA ALA A 362 -11.12 -15.96 1.35
C ALA A 362 -12.11 -17.08 1.77
N VAL A 363 -13.10 -16.69 2.57
CA VAL A 363 -14.25 -17.54 2.88
C VAL A 363 -15.51 -16.79 2.49
N ALA A 364 -16.38 -17.42 1.70
CA ALA A 364 -17.66 -16.86 1.30
C ALA A 364 -18.81 -17.77 1.80
N ASP A 365 -19.86 -17.16 2.31
CA ASP A 365 -21.10 -17.80 2.70
C ASP A 365 -22.25 -17.12 1.99
N PHE A 366 -22.81 -17.79 0.99
CA PHE A 366 -24.00 -17.35 0.30
C PHE A 366 -25.21 -18.13 0.83
N SER A 367 -26.03 -17.46 1.59
CA SER A 367 -27.24 -18.02 2.20
C SER A 367 -28.39 -17.00 2.17
N GLU A 368 -29.62 -17.45 2.00
CA GLU A 368 -30.83 -16.65 2.00
C GLU A 368 -30.78 -15.40 1.05
N GLY A 369 -30.11 -15.56 -0.09
CA GLY A 369 -29.92 -14.49 -1.08
C GLY A 369 -28.98 -13.36 -0.65
N ARG A 370 -28.14 -13.59 0.36
CA ARG A 370 -27.11 -12.68 0.89
C ARG A 370 -25.74 -13.32 0.84
N LEU A 371 -24.74 -12.51 0.59
CA LEU A 371 -23.34 -12.93 0.62
C LEU A 371 -22.64 -12.33 1.84
N LYS A 372 -22.05 -13.18 2.67
CA LYS A 372 -21.10 -12.81 3.70
C LYS A 372 -19.71 -13.30 3.32
N LEU A 373 -18.73 -12.40 3.33
CA LEU A 373 -17.38 -12.67 2.86
C LEU A 373 -16.34 -12.27 3.91
N TRP A 374 -15.45 -13.17 4.29
CA TRP A 374 -14.26 -12.90 5.08
C TRP A 374 -13.06 -12.73 4.14
N ALA A 375 -12.41 -11.58 4.21
CA ALA A 375 -11.43 -11.16 3.21
C ALA A 375 -10.25 -10.40 3.79
N GLY A 376 -9.08 -10.59 3.17
CA GLY A 376 -7.86 -9.82 3.45
C GLY A 376 -7.67 -8.58 2.57
N THR A 377 -8.72 -8.12 1.92
CA THR A 377 -8.70 -6.98 0.98
C THR A 377 -8.25 -5.68 1.63
N GLN A 378 -7.60 -4.79 0.86
CA GLN A 378 -7.38 -3.40 1.28
C GLN A 378 -8.49 -2.43 0.84
N ASN A 379 -9.46 -2.90 0.01
CA ASN A 379 -10.49 -2.06 -0.60
C ASN A 379 -11.90 -2.67 -0.41
N PRO A 380 -12.39 -2.87 0.82
CA PRO A 380 -13.60 -3.66 1.07
C PRO A 380 -14.84 -3.12 0.35
N HIS A 381 -15.03 -1.80 0.30
CA HIS A 381 -16.19 -1.21 -0.37
C HIS A 381 -16.10 -1.32 -1.90
N MET A 382 -14.92 -1.14 -2.51
CA MET A 382 -14.73 -1.36 -3.94
C MET A 382 -14.93 -2.83 -4.32
N LEU A 383 -14.41 -3.75 -3.49
CA LEU A 383 -14.64 -5.18 -3.68
C LEU A 383 -16.12 -5.53 -3.63
N ARG A 384 -16.89 -4.92 -2.72
CA ARG A 384 -18.35 -5.11 -2.64
C ARG A 384 -19.04 -4.72 -3.96
N THR A 385 -18.69 -3.58 -4.52
CA THR A 385 -19.21 -3.12 -5.82
C THR A 385 -18.83 -4.06 -6.97
N ASP A 386 -17.58 -4.53 -7.02
CA ASP A 386 -17.15 -5.49 -8.04
C ASP A 386 -17.85 -6.85 -7.89
N LEU A 387 -18.10 -7.30 -6.65
CA LEU A 387 -18.86 -8.52 -6.38
C LEU A 387 -20.35 -8.36 -6.76
N ASP A 388 -20.94 -7.19 -6.53
CA ASP A 388 -22.30 -6.92 -7.01
C ASP A 388 -22.37 -6.99 -8.54
N ARG A 389 -21.40 -6.39 -9.22
CA ARG A 389 -21.30 -6.48 -10.68
C ARG A 389 -21.15 -7.92 -11.17
N LEU A 390 -20.43 -8.77 -10.45
CA LEU A 390 -20.23 -10.17 -10.77
C LEU A 390 -21.51 -11.00 -10.55
N LEU A 391 -22.14 -10.83 -9.38
CA LEU A 391 -23.19 -11.71 -8.87
C LEU A 391 -24.60 -11.16 -9.07
N GLN A 392 -24.75 -9.85 -9.32
CA GLN A 392 -26.03 -9.16 -9.52
C GLN A 392 -26.99 -9.32 -8.33
N LEU A 393 -26.47 -9.16 -7.12
CA LEU A 393 -27.24 -9.33 -5.87
C LEU A 393 -27.85 -8.03 -5.33
N GLY A 394 -27.22 -6.88 -5.61
CA GLY A 394 -27.37 -5.62 -4.90
C GLY A 394 -26.37 -5.51 -3.76
N GLU A 395 -25.65 -4.35 -3.69
CA GLU A 395 -24.58 -4.14 -2.70
C GLU A 395 -25.09 -4.26 -1.25
N GLU A 396 -26.35 -3.99 -0.98
CA GLU A 396 -27.00 -4.13 0.34
C GLU A 396 -27.10 -5.60 0.83
N ARG A 397 -26.93 -6.54 -0.08
CA ARG A 397 -26.92 -7.98 0.22
C ARG A 397 -25.52 -8.57 0.35
N ILE A 398 -24.47 -7.73 0.23
CA ILE A 398 -23.07 -8.15 0.29
C ILE A 398 -22.40 -7.53 1.51
N GLU A 399 -22.03 -8.37 2.46
CA GLU A 399 -21.26 -7.98 3.66
C GLU A 399 -19.83 -8.48 3.54
N ILE A 400 -18.85 -7.60 3.70
CA ILE A 400 -17.42 -7.94 3.78
C ILE A 400 -16.92 -7.74 5.20
N VAL A 401 -16.52 -8.84 5.84
CA VAL A 401 -15.81 -8.87 7.11
C VAL A 401 -14.32 -8.85 6.82
N ARG A 402 -13.70 -7.71 7.02
CA ARG A 402 -12.26 -7.56 6.77
C ARG A 402 -11.44 -8.15 7.89
N LEU A 403 -10.50 -9.04 7.54
CA LEU A 403 -9.56 -9.68 8.45
C LEU A 403 -8.12 -9.49 8.00
N GLU A 404 -7.17 -9.73 8.90
CA GLU A 404 -5.75 -9.75 8.59
C GLU A 404 -5.43 -10.89 7.60
N ALA A 405 -4.44 -10.65 6.71
CA ALA A 405 -3.96 -11.62 5.72
C ALA A 405 -2.43 -11.69 5.71
N ALA A 406 -1.88 -12.57 4.89
CA ALA A 406 -0.45 -12.88 4.87
C ALA A 406 0.42 -11.86 4.11
N GLY A 407 -0.09 -10.69 3.84
CA GLY A 407 0.56 -9.60 3.12
C GLY A 407 -0.25 -9.12 1.93
N CYS A 408 -0.02 -7.88 1.51
CA CYS A 408 -0.74 -7.28 0.38
C CYS A 408 0.19 -6.41 -0.47
N TYR A 409 0.84 -5.40 0.11
CA TYR A 409 1.82 -4.48 -0.52
C TYR A 409 1.27 -3.66 -1.68
N GLY A 410 -0.01 -3.66 -1.88
CA GLY A 410 -0.78 -3.11 -2.97
C GLY A 410 -1.97 -4.01 -3.28
N ARG A 411 -2.28 -4.26 -4.53
CA ARG A 411 -3.43 -5.08 -4.92
C ARG A 411 -2.97 -6.41 -5.52
N ASN A 412 -2.84 -7.44 -4.68
CA ASN A 412 -2.54 -8.83 -5.08
C ASN A 412 -3.82 -9.62 -5.38
N CYS A 413 -3.79 -10.97 -5.32
CA CYS A 413 -4.95 -11.83 -5.51
C CYS A 413 -5.98 -11.82 -4.37
N ALA A 414 -5.82 -11.00 -3.33
CA ALA A 414 -6.75 -10.98 -2.19
C ALA A 414 -8.20 -10.66 -2.59
N ASP A 415 -8.38 -9.85 -3.62
CA ASP A 415 -9.70 -9.54 -4.17
C ASP A 415 -10.19 -10.64 -5.12
N ASP A 416 -9.32 -11.18 -5.97
CA ASP A 416 -9.66 -12.25 -6.93
C ASP A 416 -10.17 -13.50 -6.22
N VAL A 417 -9.49 -13.93 -5.16
CA VAL A 417 -9.90 -15.13 -4.40
C VAL A 417 -11.25 -14.95 -3.69
N CYS A 418 -11.63 -13.71 -3.40
CA CYS A 418 -12.94 -13.37 -2.85
C CYS A 418 -14.06 -13.64 -3.86
N ALA A 419 -13.85 -13.26 -5.11
CA ALA A 419 -14.78 -13.56 -6.19
C ALA A 419 -14.86 -15.05 -6.49
N ASP A 420 -13.71 -15.75 -6.48
CA ASP A 420 -13.68 -17.22 -6.63
C ASP A 420 -14.50 -17.92 -5.55
N ALA A 421 -14.33 -17.53 -4.28
CA ALA A 421 -15.06 -18.08 -3.16
C ALA A 421 -16.58 -17.79 -3.25
N ALA A 422 -16.94 -16.58 -3.66
CA ALA A 422 -18.32 -16.16 -3.80
C ALA A 422 -19.06 -16.96 -4.89
N LEU A 423 -18.46 -17.11 -6.07
CA LEU A 423 -19.00 -17.93 -7.16
C LEU A 423 -19.20 -19.40 -6.73
N MET A 424 -18.21 -19.97 -6.07
CA MET A 424 -18.29 -21.35 -5.59
C MET A 424 -19.36 -21.52 -4.51
N SER A 425 -19.40 -20.62 -3.52
CA SER A 425 -20.39 -20.66 -2.44
C SER A 425 -21.82 -20.57 -2.98
N MET A 426 -22.06 -19.66 -3.92
CA MET A 426 -23.35 -19.48 -4.58
C MET A 426 -23.76 -20.74 -5.36
N ALA A 427 -22.81 -21.37 -6.07
CA ALA A 427 -23.05 -22.52 -6.88
C ALA A 427 -23.37 -23.80 -6.06
N VAL A 428 -22.74 -23.96 -4.87
CA VAL A 428 -22.91 -25.17 -4.06
C VAL A 428 -23.88 -25.00 -2.89
N GLY A 429 -24.35 -23.76 -2.63
CA GLY A 429 -25.29 -23.45 -1.53
C GLY A 429 -24.75 -23.76 -0.14
N ALA A 430 -23.45 -23.57 0.06
CA ALA A 430 -22.74 -23.77 1.32
C ALA A 430 -21.57 -22.78 1.47
N PRO A 431 -21.10 -22.53 2.70
CA PRO A 431 -19.89 -21.73 2.88
C PRO A 431 -18.68 -22.40 2.21
N VAL A 432 -17.89 -21.63 1.47
CA VAL A 432 -16.70 -22.13 0.76
C VAL A 432 -15.47 -21.31 1.11
N ARG A 433 -14.42 -22.01 1.54
CA ARG A 433 -13.07 -21.45 1.70
C ARG A 433 -12.24 -21.71 0.45
N VAL A 434 -11.76 -20.67 -0.19
CA VAL A 434 -10.82 -20.77 -1.32
C VAL A 434 -9.47 -20.21 -0.88
N GLN A 435 -8.42 -20.97 -1.14
CA GLN A 435 -7.04 -20.53 -1.01
C GLN A 435 -6.30 -20.90 -2.29
N LEU A 436 -5.58 -19.96 -2.88
CA LEU A 436 -4.75 -20.22 -4.05
C LEU A 436 -3.55 -21.10 -3.68
N THR A 437 -2.97 -21.78 -4.66
CA THR A 437 -1.64 -22.38 -4.52
C THR A 437 -0.59 -21.30 -4.68
N ARG A 438 0.67 -21.55 -4.25
CA ARG A 438 1.77 -20.64 -4.51
C ARG A 438 1.96 -20.39 -6.01
N GLU A 439 1.85 -21.43 -6.81
CA GLU A 439 1.94 -21.34 -8.26
C GLU A 439 0.86 -20.42 -8.85
N GLN A 440 -0.39 -20.58 -8.40
CA GLN A 440 -1.49 -19.73 -8.86
C GLN A 440 -1.32 -18.28 -8.42
N GLU A 441 -0.87 -18.02 -7.18
CA GLU A 441 -0.56 -16.66 -6.72
C GLU A 441 0.51 -16.02 -7.61
N HIS A 442 1.66 -16.68 -7.80
CA HIS A 442 2.76 -16.14 -8.61
C HIS A 442 2.37 -15.90 -10.06
N GLN A 443 1.59 -16.79 -10.67
CA GLN A 443 1.19 -16.65 -12.06
C GLN A 443 0.09 -15.60 -12.28
N TRP A 444 -0.88 -15.51 -11.37
CA TRP A 444 -2.12 -14.78 -11.59
C TRP A 444 -2.26 -13.50 -10.79
N GLU A 445 -1.46 -13.28 -9.72
CA GLU A 445 -1.51 -11.97 -9.08
C GLU A 445 -1.21 -10.87 -10.10
N PRO A 446 -1.92 -9.73 -10.04
CA PRO A 446 -1.56 -8.58 -10.84
C PRO A 446 -0.14 -8.14 -10.47
N LYS A 447 0.69 -7.83 -11.46
CA LYS A 447 2.09 -7.45 -11.23
C LYS A 447 2.22 -5.97 -10.88
N GLY A 448 3.23 -5.60 -10.11
CA GLY A 448 3.75 -4.24 -10.14
C GLY A 448 4.30 -4.00 -11.55
N THR A 449 3.82 -2.95 -12.22
CA THR A 449 4.09 -2.74 -13.64
C THR A 449 5.55 -2.39 -13.89
N ALA A 450 6.04 -2.79 -15.05
CA ALA A 450 7.34 -2.34 -15.57
C ALA A 450 7.27 -0.87 -16.01
N GLN A 451 8.43 -0.23 -16.09
CA GLN A 451 8.52 1.18 -16.48
C GLN A 451 9.81 1.46 -17.25
N LEU A 452 9.70 2.32 -18.26
CA LEU A 452 10.83 2.81 -19.04
C LEU A 452 10.90 4.34 -18.91
N MET A 453 12.06 4.86 -18.50
CA MET A 453 12.31 6.28 -18.30
C MET A 453 13.46 6.73 -19.20
N ASP A 454 13.18 7.62 -20.15
CA ASP A 454 14.19 8.30 -20.95
C ASP A 454 14.51 9.65 -20.33
N VAL A 455 15.79 9.92 -20.09
CA VAL A 455 16.27 11.13 -19.40
C VAL A 455 17.37 11.78 -20.24
N SER A 456 17.24 13.08 -20.44
CA SER A 456 18.34 13.95 -20.91
C SER A 456 18.51 15.09 -19.90
N ALA A 457 19.76 15.38 -19.52
CA ALA A 457 20.07 16.47 -18.61
C ALA A 457 21.35 17.21 -19.05
N ALA A 458 21.42 18.50 -18.76
CA ALA A 458 22.51 19.38 -19.21
C ALA A 458 22.99 20.30 -18.09
N ILE A 459 24.32 20.51 -18.08
CA ILE A 459 25.00 21.46 -17.21
C ILE A 459 25.90 22.42 -18.00
N ASP A 460 26.16 23.61 -17.45
CA ASP A 460 27.13 24.56 -17.97
C ASP A 460 28.56 24.21 -17.51
N THR A 461 29.54 25.05 -17.91
CA THR A 461 30.97 24.90 -17.53
C THR A 461 31.22 25.04 -16.04
N ARG A 462 30.28 25.57 -15.26
CA ARG A 462 30.38 25.74 -13.79
C ARG A 462 29.63 24.62 -13.05
N GLY A 463 29.00 23.68 -13.82
CA GLY A 463 28.20 22.61 -13.25
C GLY A 463 26.81 23.05 -12.81
N GLU A 464 26.28 24.19 -13.30
CA GLU A 464 24.91 24.62 -13.03
C GLU A 464 23.91 23.87 -13.91
N LEU A 465 22.75 23.50 -13.34
CA LEU A 465 21.69 22.75 -14.03
C LEU A 465 20.98 23.64 -15.08
N LEU A 466 21.12 23.31 -16.35
CA LEU A 466 20.53 24.07 -17.46
C LEU A 466 19.18 23.52 -17.92
N ALA A 467 19.14 22.25 -18.28
CA ALA A 467 17.96 21.63 -18.89
C ALA A 467 17.74 20.20 -18.40
N TYR A 468 16.46 19.82 -18.36
CA TYR A 468 16.02 18.47 -18.07
C TYR A 468 14.87 18.07 -18.98
N ASP A 469 15.02 16.94 -19.67
CA ASP A 469 13.99 16.33 -20.52
C ASP A 469 13.73 14.91 -20.02
N PHE A 470 12.49 14.62 -19.61
CA PHE A 470 12.11 13.36 -19.03
C PHE A 470 10.83 12.81 -19.66
N ALA A 471 10.91 11.59 -20.15
CA ALA A 471 9.76 10.89 -20.70
C ALA A 471 9.60 9.52 -20.03
N VAL A 472 8.50 9.33 -19.33
CA VAL A 472 8.16 8.04 -18.73
C VAL A 472 7.12 7.29 -19.55
N ARG A 473 7.37 6.01 -19.80
CA ARG A 473 6.42 5.06 -20.41
C ARG A 473 5.96 4.10 -19.33
N TYR A 474 4.67 4.15 -19.04
CA TYR A 474 4.07 3.42 -17.92
C TYR A 474 2.84 2.63 -18.39
N PRO A 475 2.95 1.30 -18.57
CA PRO A 475 1.79 0.44 -18.78
C PRO A 475 0.84 0.53 -17.58
N SER A 476 -0.45 0.69 -17.86
CA SER A 476 -1.48 0.86 -16.81
C SER A 476 -1.50 -0.31 -15.83
N ASN A 477 -1.85 -0.02 -14.58
CA ASN A 477 -1.81 -0.95 -13.47
C ASN A 477 -3.13 -1.03 -12.71
N ASP A 478 -4.23 -1.23 -13.44
CA ASP A 478 -5.57 -1.42 -12.89
C ASP A 478 -6.23 -2.70 -13.41
N ALA A 479 -5.71 -3.83 -13.01
CA ALA A 479 -6.32 -5.09 -13.33
C ALA A 479 -7.73 -5.18 -12.70
N PRO A 480 -8.77 -5.47 -13.49
CA PRO A 480 -10.09 -5.76 -12.94
C PRO A 480 -10.08 -7.08 -12.17
N LEU A 481 -11.14 -7.34 -11.41
CA LEU A 481 -11.37 -8.63 -10.77
C LEU A 481 -11.33 -9.76 -11.81
N LEU A 482 -10.48 -10.75 -11.63
CA LEU A 482 -10.24 -11.79 -12.63
C LEU A 482 -11.53 -12.54 -12.98
N ALA A 483 -12.38 -12.82 -11.98
CA ALA A 483 -13.64 -13.51 -12.20
C ALA A 483 -14.60 -12.75 -13.13
N LEU A 484 -14.59 -11.40 -13.13
CA LEU A 484 -15.40 -10.60 -14.07
C LEU A 484 -15.00 -10.84 -15.52
N LEU A 485 -13.71 -11.03 -15.76
CA LEU A 485 -13.17 -11.35 -17.09
C LEU A 485 -13.48 -12.80 -17.48
N LEU A 486 -13.22 -13.74 -16.58
CA LEU A 486 -13.39 -15.17 -16.86
C LEU A 486 -14.85 -15.57 -17.07
N THR A 487 -15.79 -14.91 -16.37
CA THR A 487 -17.24 -15.15 -16.54
C THR A 487 -17.84 -14.35 -17.72
N GLY A 488 -17.03 -13.51 -18.38
CA GLY A 488 -17.51 -12.67 -19.49
C GLY A 488 -18.42 -11.51 -19.04
N ARG A 489 -18.45 -11.18 -17.74
CA ARG A 489 -19.22 -10.02 -17.23
C ARG A 489 -18.65 -8.69 -17.75
N ILE A 490 -17.36 -8.66 -18.03
CA ILE A 490 -16.68 -7.56 -18.69
C ILE A 490 -15.80 -8.09 -19.83
N PRO A 491 -15.60 -7.30 -20.90
CA PRO A 491 -14.73 -7.70 -22.00
C PRO A 491 -13.24 -7.62 -21.58
N GLY A 492 -12.40 -8.44 -22.19
CA GLY A 492 -10.95 -8.40 -22.07
C GLY A 492 -10.32 -7.21 -22.83
N GLN A 493 -10.81 -6.00 -22.57
CA GLN A 493 -10.30 -4.76 -23.18
C GLN A 493 -9.58 -3.93 -22.11
N PRO A 494 -8.24 -3.92 -22.11
CA PRO A 494 -7.46 -3.17 -21.15
C PRO A 494 -7.69 -1.66 -21.30
N ARG A 495 -7.75 -0.96 -20.16
CA ARG A 495 -7.91 0.50 -20.14
C ARG A 495 -6.56 1.19 -19.96
N THR A 496 -6.39 2.33 -20.61
CA THR A 496 -5.27 3.23 -20.35
C THR A 496 -5.60 4.15 -19.20
N LEU A 497 -4.69 4.26 -18.25
CA LEU A 497 -4.80 5.09 -17.05
C LEU A 497 -3.58 5.98 -16.91
N GLU A 498 -3.80 7.15 -16.33
CA GLU A 498 -2.79 8.15 -16.08
C GLU A 498 -2.12 7.92 -14.70
N MET A 499 -1.18 6.98 -14.62
CA MET A 499 -0.56 6.55 -13.36
C MET A 499 0.98 6.66 -13.35
N GLY A 500 1.60 7.06 -14.48
CA GLY A 500 3.05 7.20 -14.62
C GLY A 500 3.64 8.44 -13.96
N ASP A 501 2.83 9.37 -13.51
CA ASP A 501 3.19 10.74 -13.15
C ASP A 501 3.58 10.97 -11.67
N ARG A 502 3.57 9.92 -10.83
CA ARG A 502 3.98 10.09 -9.42
C ARG A 502 5.48 10.38 -9.33
N THR A 503 5.82 11.51 -8.71
CA THR A 503 7.21 11.98 -8.62
C THR A 503 7.90 12.03 -9.99
N ALA A 504 7.16 12.30 -11.07
CA ALA A 504 7.74 12.43 -12.42
C ALA A 504 8.46 13.76 -12.64
N VAL A 505 8.11 14.78 -11.86
CA VAL A 505 8.82 16.06 -11.84
C VAL A 505 9.97 15.94 -10.85
N PRO A 506 11.24 16.13 -11.29
CA PRO A 506 12.38 16.05 -10.39
C PRO A 506 12.34 17.18 -9.37
N PRO A 507 12.87 16.98 -8.15
CA PRO A 507 12.85 18.00 -7.11
C PRO A 507 13.89 19.12 -7.31
N TYR A 508 14.76 18.98 -8.31
CA TYR A 508 15.92 19.87 -8.53
C TYR A 508 15.60 21.02 -9.48
N ARG A 509 16.28 22.16 -9.29
CA ARG A 509 16.13 23.39 -10.08
C ARG A 509 16.85 23.28 -11.42
N TYR A 510 16.15 22.92 -12.45
CA TYR A 510 16.65 23.07 -13.82
C TYR A 510 16.11 24.35 -14.44
N GLY A 511 16.93 25.06 -15.19
CA GLY A 511 16.54 26.31 -15.86
C GLY A 511 15.43 26.11 -16.90
N SER A 512 15.45 24.99 -17.60
CA SER A 512 14.43 24.58 -18.56
C SER A 512 14.04 23.14 -18.34
N GLN A 513 12.74 22.81 -18.44
CA GLN A 513 12.23 21.46 -18.18
C GLN A 513 11.16 21.06 -19.20
N ARG A 514 11.26 19.83 -19.73
CA ARG A 514 10.23 19.18 -20.51
C ARG A 514 9.97 17.80 -19.92
N ILE A 515 8.77 17.58 -19.37
CA ILE A 515 8.42 16.35 -18.66
C ILE A 515 7.11 15.81 -19.20
N ALA A 516 7.10 14.55 -19.62
CA ALA A 516 5.94 13.91 -20.21
C ALA A 516 5.74 12.47 -19.71
N CYS A 517 4.48 12.05 -19.67
CA CYS A 517 4.07 10.67 -19.53
C CYS A 517 3.58 10.14 -20.89
N HIS A 518 3.89 8.88 -21.17
CA HIS A 518 3.29 8.10 -22.22
C HIS A 518 2.41 7.04 -21.55
N ASP A 519 1.12 7.38 -21.42
CA ASP A 519 0.13 6.51 -20.80
C ASP A 519 -0.30 5.44 -21.81
N MET A 520 -0.31 4.17 -21.41
CA MET A 520 -0.57 3.05 -22.31
C MET A 520 -1.35 1.93 -21.61
N ALA A 521 -2.00 1.08 -22.42
CA ALA A 521 -2.67 -0.11 -21.92
C ALA A 521 -1.65 -1.08 -21.28
N PRO A 522 -2.06 -1.91 -20.30
CA PRO A 522 -1.19 -2.90 -19.68
C PRO A 522 -0.76 -3.96 -20.72
N ILE A 523 0.52 -4.33 -20.71
CA ILE A 523 1.07 -5.46 -21.48
C ILE A 523 0.87 -6.76 -20.71
N VAL A 524 1.03 -6.70 -19.40
CA VAL A 524 0.83 -7.79 -18.45
C VAL A 524 -0.21 -7.34 -17.44
N ARG A 525 -1.03 -8.25 -16.93
CA ARG A 525 -1.97 -7.99 -15.86
C ARG A 525 -1.25 -7.37 -14.67
N SER A 526 -1.58 -6.12 -14.38
CA SER A 526 -0.83 -5.29 -13.43
C SER A 526 -1.75 -4.55 -12.47
N SER A 527 -1.25 -4.29 -11.25
CA SER A 527 -1.93 -3.49 -10.25
C SER A 527 -0.92 -2.73 -9.38
N TRP A 528 -1.40 -1.92 -8.45
CA TRP A 528 -0.54 -1.11 -7.59
C TRP A 528 0.38 -1.99 -6.75
N LEU A 529 1.67 -1.75 -6.85
CA LEU A 529 2.67 -2.25 -5.93
C LEU A 529 3.33 -1.06 -5.23
N ARG A 530 3.59 -1.17 -3.94
CA ARG A 530 4.16 -0.14 -3.07
C ARG A 530 5.21 0.72 -3.77
N GLY A 531 5.01 2.06 -3.77
CA GLY A 531 5.85 3.04 -4.47
C GLY A 531 5.38 3.37 -5.90
N VAL A 532 4.57 2.52 -6.54
CA VAL A 532 4.00 2.70 -7.88
C VAL A 532 5.02 3.28 -8.86
N SER A 533 4.69 4.34 -9.64
CA SER A 533 5.63 5.00 -10.55
C SER A 533 6.65 5.91 -9.86
N ALA A 534 6.42 6.33 -8.61
CA ALA A 534 7.35 7.21 -7.90
C ALA A 534 8.73 6.56 -7.66
N LEU A 535 8.75 5.26 -7.34
CA LEU A 535 10.00 4.55 -7.07
C LEU A 535 10.89 4.45 -8.31
N PRO A 536 10.43 3.99 -9.51
CA PRO A 536 11.26 4.01 -10.70
C PRO A 536 11.53 5.41 -11.25
N ASN A 537 10.59 6.38 -11.15
CA ASN A 537 10.89 7.76 -11.56
C ASN A 537 12.03 8.35 -10.74
N SER A 538 12.03 8.17 -9.41
CA SER A 538 13.11 8.63 -8.55
C SER A 538 14.43 7.88 -8.80
N PHE A 539 14.38 6.60 -9.18
CA PHE A 539 15.57 5.87 -9.62
C PHE A 539 16.26 6.60 -10.77
N ALA A 540 15.51 7.01 -11.78
CA ALA A 540 16.05 7.76 -12.91
C ALA A 540 16.52 9.18 -12.52
N HIS A 541 15.71 9.93 -11.78
CA HIS A 541 16.04 11.30 -11.38
C HIS A 541 17.28 11.37 -10.52
N ASP A 542 17.38 10.51 -9.52
CA ASP A 542 18.43 10.63 -8.52
C ASP A 542 19.73 9.93 -8.89
N CYS A 543 19.69 8.99 -9.86
CA CYS A 543 20.87 8.56 -10.57
C CYS A 543 21.40 9.64 -11.52
N MET A 544 20.51 10.34 -12.24
CA MET A 544 20.93 11.40 -13.16
C MET A 544 21.60 12.58 -12.42
N ILE A 545 21.03 13.04 -11.30
CA ILE A 545 21.67 14.11 -10.53
C ILE A 545 23.03 13.71 -9.94
N ASP A 546 23.20 12.42 -9.62
CA ASP A 546 24.47 11.86 -9.20
C ASP A 546 25.51 11.85 -10.33
N GLU A 547 25.10 11.47 -11.55
CA GLU A 547 25.97 11.54 -12.73
C GLU A 547 26.38 12.99 -13.04
N LEU A 548 25.47 13.95 -12.92
CA LEU A 548 25.75 15.37 -13.12
C LEU A 548 26.71 15.93 -12.03
N ALA A 549 26.55 15.50 -10.77
CA ALA A 549 27.46 15.86 -9.71
C ALA A 549 28.90 15.42 -10.04
N HIS A 550 29.07 14.20 -10.51
CA HIS A 550 30.38 13.69 -10.92
C HIS A 550 30.93 14.38 -12.19
N ALA A 551 30.05 14.74 -13.14
CA ALA A 551 30.45 15.49 -14.32
C ALA A 551 30.88 16.92 -13.99
N ALA A 552 30.36 17.48 -12.89
CA ALA A 552 30.69 18.80 -12.35
C ALA A 552 31.84 18.76 -11.33
N ASP A 553 32.49 17.60 -11.11
CA ASP A 553 33.49 17.39 -10.06
C ASP A 553 33.05 17.86 -8.67
N ALA A 554 31.79 17.61 -8.34
CA ALA A 554 31.13 18.05 -7.11
C ALA A 554 30.76 16.85 -6.22
N ASP A 555 30.79 17.04 -4.90
CA ASP A 555 30.28 16.08 -3.93
C ASP A 555 28.78 15.82 -4.16
N PRO A 556 28.36 14.55 -4.23
CA PRO A 556 26.96 14.22 -4.52
C PRO A 556 25.93 14.77 -3.50
N VAL A 557 26.29 14.91 -2.23
CA VAL A 557 25.43 15.52 -1.21
C VAL A 557 25.34 17.02 -1.42
N ASP A 558 26.48 17.71 -1.55
CA ASP A 558 26.53 19.17 -1.73
C ASP A 558 25.85 19.59 -3.03
N TYR A 559 25.99 18.76 -4.10
CA TYR A 559 25.35 19.03 -5.39
C TYR A 559 23.82 18.94 -5.31
N ARG A 560 23.27 17.97 -4.56
CA ARG A 560 21.83 17.91 -4.30
C ARG A 560 21.34 19.11 -3.49
N VAL A 561 22.01 19.41 -2.38
CA VAL A 561 21.63 20.50 -1.47
C VAL A 561 21.60 21.86 -2.19
N ARG A 562 22.63 22.20 -2.98
CA ARG A 562 22.67 23.49 -3.68
C ARG A 562 21.60 23.65 -4.78
N ASN A 563 21.08 22.53 -5.30
CA ASN A 563 20.08 22.51 -6.37
C ASN A 563 18.65 22.30 -5.89
N LEU A 564 18.39 22.35 -4.59
CA LEU A 564 17.06 22.23 -3.99
C LEU A 564 16.59 23.56 -3.40
N ASP A 565 15.31 23.89 -3.63
CA ASP A 565 14.65 25.06 -3.02
C ASP A 565 13.90 24.71 -1.72
N ASP A 566 13.63 23.43 -1.49
CA ASP A 566 12.85 22.96 -0.33
C ASP A 566 13.78 22.85 0.91
N PRO A 567 13.63 23.71 1.93
CA PRO A 567 14.49 23.69 3.10
C PRO A 567 14.33 22.40 3.94
N ARG A 568 13.16 21.77 3.91
CA ARG A 568 12.94 20.48 4.60
C ARG A 568 13.73 19.36 3.93
N ALA A 569 13.82 19.38 2.60
CA ALA A 569 14.65 18.45 1.83
C ALA A 569 16.14 18.61 2.16
N VAL A 570 16.62 19.85 2.18
CA VAL A 570 18.02 20.19 2.52
C VAL A 570 18.36 19.70 3.93
N GLU A 571 17.56 20.06 4.93
CA GLU A 571 17.78 19.61 6.31
C GLU A 571 17.80 18.08 6.45
N LEU A 572 16.88 17.41 5.76
CA LEU A 572 16.78 15.94 5.78
C LEU A 572 18.03 15.29 5.19
N ILE A 573 18.47 15.74 4.00
CA ILE A 573 19.67 15.21 3.34
C ILE A 573 20.89 15.41 4.23
N GLU A 574 21.09 16.63 4.76
CA GLU A 574 22.21 16.95 5.64
C GLU A 574 22.17 16.15 6.96
N ALA A 575 21.00 16.00 7.58
CA ALA A 575 20.86 15.20 8.81
C ALA A 575 21.19 13.73 8.56
N THR A 576 20.72 13.17 7.44
CA THR A 576 20.99 11.79 7.05
C THR A 576 22.48 11.60 6.75
N ALA A 577 23.09 12.48 5.99
CA ALA A 577 24.50 12.45 5.65
C ALA A 577 25.40 12.58 6.90
N ARG A 578 25.08 13.50 7.82
CA ARG A 578 25.80 13.63 9.11
C ARG A 578 25.71 12.37 9.94
N HIS A 579 24.52 11.78 10.08
CA HIS A 579 24.33 10.54 10.84
C HIS A 579 25.08 9.38 10.22
N ALA A 580 25.12 9.32 8.89
CA ALA A 580 25.89 8.33 8.14
C ALA A 580 27.41 8.59 8.15
N SER A 581 27.86 9.69 8.75
CA SER A 581 29.28 10.11 8.69
C SER A 581 29.78 10.24 7.24
N TRP A 582 28.98 10.94 6.41
CA TRP A 582 29.35 11.22 5.01
C TRP A 582 30.61 12.07 4.97
N GLN A 583 31.59 11.62 4.21
CA GLN A 583 32.83 12.36 3.99
C GLN A 583 32.84 12.91 2.57
N ARG A 584 32.92 14.24 2.47
CA ARG A 584 32.92 14.94 1.18
C ARG A 584 34.11 14.54 0.33
N ASN A 585 33.88 14.37 -0.95
CA ASN A 585 34.91 14.05 -1.96
C ASN A 585 35.69 12.75 -1.69
N GLN A 586 35.17 11.85 -0.83
CA GLN A 586 35.74 10.52 -0.65
C GLN A 586 35.16 9.58 -1.71
N ALA A 587 35.98 9.15 -2.64
CA ALA A 587 35.60 8.13 -3.61
C ALA A 587 35.74 6.72 -3.02
N GLY A 588 34.85 5.81 -3.43
CA GLY A 588 34.97 4.38 -3.17
C GLY A 588 36.05 3.71 -4.04
N SER A 589 35.93 2.41 -4.19
CA SER A 589 36.92 1.58 -4.90
C SER A 589 37.08 1.90 -6.38
N ARG A 590 36.00 2.34 -7.05
CA ARG A 590 35.99 2.65 -8.49
C ARG A 590 36.61 1.54 -9.35
N GLY A 591 36.31 0.27 -9.04
CA GLY A 591 36.81 -0.92 -9.72
C GLY A 591 38.18 -1.43 -9.24
N ARG A 592 38.78 -0.82 -8.20
CA ARG A 592 40.04 -1.26 -7.60
C ARG A 592 39.76 -1.97 -6.27
N PRO A 593 39.92 -3.29 -6.15
CA PRO A 593 39.66 -4.00 -4.91
C PRO A 593 40.49 -3.48 -3.73
N GLY A 594 39.90 -3.46 -2.56
CA GLY A 594 40.59 -3.19 -1.29
C GLY A 594 41.50 -4.35 -0.87
N ALA A 595 42.13 -4.25 0.30
CA ALA A 595 42.97 -5.28 0.85
C ALA A 595 42.23 -6.60 1.14
N ASP A 596 40.93 -6.55 1.32
CA ASP A 596 40.00 -7.69 1.49
C ASP A 596 39.57 -8.33 0.17
N GLY A 597 40.00 -7.81 -0.97
CA GLY A 597 39.63 -8.28 -2.30
C GLY A 597 38.24 -7.80 -2.78
N LEU A 598 37.53 -6.99 -2.00
CA LEU A 598 36.22 -6.50 -2.33
C LEU A 598 36.27 -5.06 -2.89
N LEU A 599 35.24 -4.70 -3.65
CA LEU A 599 34.99 -3.33 -4.07
C LEU A 599 34.05 -2.66 -3.07
N HIS A 600 34.46 -1.53 -2.53
CA HIS A 600 33.70 -0.76 -1.56
C HIS A 600 33.07 0.47 -2.22
N GLY A 601 31.82 0.75 -1.92
CA GLY A 601 31.13 1.94 -2.42
C GLY A 601 30.09 2.47 -1.47
N ARG A 602 29.87 3.78 -1.56
CA ARG A 602 28.88 4.53 -0.79
C ARG A 602 28.00 5.33 -1.74
N GLY A 603 26.68 5.28 -1.51
CA GLY A 603 25.73 6.02 -2.32
C GLY A 603 24.77 6.83 -1.49
N VAL A 604 24.32 7.93 -2.06
CA VAL A 604 23.28 8.79 -1.50
C VAL A 604 22.18 8.98 -2.51
N ALA A 605 20.93 9.06 -2.02
CA ALA A 605 19.78 9.43 -2.82
C ALA A 605 18.73 10.13 -1.97
N TYR A 606 17.91 10.94 -2.63
CA TYR A 606 16.81 11.68 -2.05
C TYR A 606 15.58 11.60 -2.94
N ALA A 607 14.39 11.56 -2.33
CA ALA A 607 13.14 11.69 -3.05
C ALA A 607 12.04 12.29 -2.16
N ARG A 608 11.11 12.98 -2.81
CA ARG A 608 9.82 13.35 -2.24
C ARG A 608 8.74 12.53 -2.92
N TYR A 609 7.98 11.76 -2.15
CA TYR A 609 6.87 10.97 -2.67
C TYR A 609 5.66 11.85 -2.91
N ILE A 610 5.42 12.24 -4.16
CA ILE A 610 4.33 13.14 -4.54
C ILE A 610 3.35 12.42 -5.47
N HIS A 611 2.06 12.54 -5.14
CA HIS A 611 0.98 12.26 -6.07
C HIS A 611 0.67 13.51 -6.89
N SER A 612 0.94 13.51 -8.18
CA SER A 612 0.69 14.67 -9.05
C SER A 612 -0.80 15.03 -9.15
N ARG A 613 -1.69 14.03 -9.04
CA ARG A 613 -3.15 14.23 -9.04
C ARG A 613 -3.77 14.44 -7.66
N PHE A 614 -2.99 14.27 -6.60
CA PHE A 614 -3.38 14.50 -5.21
C PHE A 614 -2.37 15.43 -4.55
N PRO A 615 -2.27 16.69 -4.98
CA PRO A 615 -1.34 17.61 -4.36
C PRO A 615 -1.60 17.67 -2.84
N GLY A 616 -0.54 17.44 -2.06
CA GLY A 616 -0.61 17.43 -0.61
C GLY A 616 -0.85 16.06 0.05
N PHE A 617 -1.20 15.01 -0.69
CA PHE A 617 -1.28 13.67 -0.12
C PHE A 617 0.00 12.88 -0.31
N GLY A 618 0.41 12.14 0.71
CA GLY A 618 1.55 11.24 0.68
C GLY A 618 2.91 11.91 0.47
N ALA A 619 2.98 13.23 0.44
CA ALA A 619 4.14 14.01 -0.01
C ALA A 619 5.32 14.02 0.98
N ALA A 620 5.60 12.92 1.64
CA ALA A 620 6.70 12.79 2.60
C ALA A 620 8.07 12.70 1.90
N TRP A 621 9.11 13.14 2.59
CA TRP A 621 10.50 13.18 2.13
C TRP A 621 11.28 12.01 2.70
N ALA A 622 12.18 11.42 1.90
CA ALA A 622 13.11 10.41 2.34
C ALA A 622 14.49 10.60 1.73
N ALA A 623 15.53 10.28 2.49
CA ALA A 623 16.91 10.26 2.03
C ALA A 623 17.60 8.98 2.50
N TRP A 624 18.43 8.39 1.64
CA TRP A 624 19.22 7.20 1.96
C TRP A 624 20.70 7.49 1.82
N VAL A 625 21.50 6.97 2.75
CA VAL A 625 22.93 6.74 2.58
C VAL A 625 23.20 5.28 2.80
N ILE A 626 23.83 4.62 1.83
CA ILE A 626 24.06 3.17 1.82
C ILE A 626 25.54 2.85 1.59
N ASP A 627 26.09 1.95 2.38
CA ASP A 627 27.42 1.38 2.22
C ASP A 627 27.32 -0.06 1.72
N ILE A 628 28.03 -0.37 0.65
CA ILE A 628 28.03 -1.70 0.05
C ILE A 628 29.45 -2.24 -0.16
N THR A 629 29.52 -3.56 -0.26
CA THR A 629 30.67 -4.25 -0.87
C THR A 629 30.21 -5.07 -2.06
N VAL A 630 31.07 -5.18 -3.07
CA VAL A 630 30.86 -6.00 -4.25
C VAL A 630 32.02 -6.97 -4.39
N ASP A 631 31.74 -8.26 -4.47
CA ASP A 631 32.73 -9.26 -4.84
C ASP A 631 32.90 -9.25 -6.37
N PRO A 632 34.06 -8.82 -6.89
CA PRO A 632 34.26 -8.69 -8.33
C PRO A 632 34.24 -10.05 -9.07
N ALA A 633 34.51 -11.16 -8.40
CA ALA A 633 34.51 -12.48 -9.01
C ALA A 633 33.09 -13.03 -9.20
N SER A 634 32.25 -12.89 -8.20
CA SER A 634 30.87 -13.39 -8.24
C SER A 634 29.84 -12.35 -8.68
N GLY A 635 30.16 -11.05 -8.60
CA GLY A 635 29.23 -9.95 -8.78
C GLY A 635 28.25 -9.76 -7.60
N ARG A 636 28.42 -10.50 -6.51
CA ARG A 636 27.54 -10.43 -5.35
C ARG A 636 27.70 -9.09 -4.63
N ILE A 637 26.57 -8.45 -4.36
CA ILE A 637 26.46 -7.22 -3.57
C ILE A 637 26.10 -7.59 -2.14
N ALA A 638 26.80 -7.02 -1.16
CA ALA A 638 26.42 -7.07 0.24
C ALA A 638 26.25 -5.65 0.78
N VAL A 639 25.07 -5.37 1.33
CA VAL A 639 24.80 -4.09 1.99
C VAL A 639 25.36 -4.16 3.39
N GLN A 640 26.31 -3.28 3.70
CA GLN A 640 27.04 -3.28 4.97
C GLN A 640 26.34 -2.42 6.02
N ARG A 641 25.78 -1.28 5.60
CA ARG A 641 25.12 -0.30 6.46
C ARG A 641 24.13 0.51 5.64
N LEU A 642 23.04 0.89 6.27
CA LEU A 642 22.05 1.77 5.66
C LEU A 642 21.52 2.78 6.69
N VAL A 643 21.56 4.06 6.33
CA VAL A 643 20.95 5.16 7.09
C VAL A 643 19.80 5.73 6.26
N VAL A 644 18.61 5.80 6.86
CA VAL A 644 17.41 6.36 6.24
C VAL A 644 16.91 7.55 7.03
N GLY A 645 16.91 8.71 6.42
CA GLY A 645 16.23 9.91 6.91
C GLY A 645 14.78 9.94 6.40
N GLN A 646 13.87 10.35 7.27
CA GLN A 646 12.45 10.46 6.94
C GLN A 646 11.83 11.71 7.58
N ASP A 647 11.12 12.50 6.76
CA ASP A 647 10.27 13.62 7.21
C ASP A 647 8.83 13.35 6.79
N THR A 648 7.96 13.07 7.76
CA THR A 648 6.52 12.85 7.57
C THR A 648 5.66 13.93 8.22
N GLY A 649 6.23 15.08 8.54
CA GLY A 649 5.53 16.04 9.40
C GLY A 649 5.31 15.48 10.79
N MET A 650 4.20 15.83 11.43
CA MET A 650 3.82 15.27 12.73
C MET A 650 3.72 13.74 12.66
N MET A 651 4.49 13.08 13.48
CA MET A 651 4.41 11.63 13.65
C MET A 651 3.37 11.31 14.72
N VAL A 652 2.30 10.60 14.37
CA VAL A 652 1.32 10.12 15.34
C VAL A 652 1.95 9.05 16.25
N ASN A 653 2.60 8.05 15.62
CA ASN A 653 3.36 7.00 16.30
C ASN A 653 4.76 6.89 15.70
N PRO A 654 5.79 7.48 16.32
CA PRO A 654 7.16 7.39 15.82
C PRO A 654 7.68 5.97 15.64
N ASP A 655 7.31 5.03 16.52
CA ASP A 655 7.71 3.63 16.40
C ASP A 655 7.03 2.97 15.19
N GLY A 656 5.76 3.31 14.94
CA GLY A 656 5.06 2.89 13.72
C GLY A 656 5.74 3.41 12.45
N VAL A 657 6.21 4.65 12.44
CA VAL A 657 6.99 5.22 11.32
C VAL A 657 8.29 4.45 11.11
N ARG A 658 9.04 4.14 12.19
CA ARG A 658 10.27 3.31 12.10
C ARG A 658 10.00 1.94 11.49
N HIS A 659 8.92 1.27 11.90
CA HIS A 659 8.53 -0.02 11.33
C HIS A 659 8.19 0.07 9.84
N GLN A 660 7.53 1.16 9.41
CA GLN A 660 7.28 1.39 8.00
C GLN A 660 8.57 1.62 7.21
N ILE A 661 9.53 2.34 7.77
CA ILE A 661 10.85 2.54 7.15
C ILE A 661 11.56 1.19 6.98
N HIS A 662 11.62 0.35 8.04
CA HIS A 662 12.24 -0.98 7.94
C HIS A 662 11.58 -1.83 6.85
N GLY A 663 10.24 -1.88 6.80
CA GLY A 663 9.50 -2.63 5.77
C GLY A 663 9.75 -2.09 4.35
N ASN A 664 9.83 -0.77 4.19
CA ASN A 664 10.19 -0.13 2.92
C ASN A 664 11.61 -0.51 2.47
N VAL A 665 12.56 -0.43 3.38
CA VAL A 665 13.97 -0.75 3.10
C VAL A 665 14.14 -2.19 2.65
N ILE A 666 13.61 -3.13 3.44
CA ILE A 666 13.74 -4.57 3.17
C ILE A 666 13.14 -4.91 1.80
N GLN A 667 11.93 -4.44 1.53
CA GLN A 667 11.27 -4.68 0.25
C GLN A 667 12.00 -4.02 -0.91
N THR A 668 12.50 -2.80 -0.73
CA THR A 668 13.20 -2.07 -1.80
C THR A 668 14.55 -2.70 -2.13
N LEU A 669 15.30 -3.16 -1.11
CA LEU A 669 16.54 -3.91 -1.35
C LEU A 669 16.27 -5.20 -2.11
N SER A 670 15.25 -5.96 -1.72
CA SER A 670 14.82 -7.17 -2.41
C SER A 670 14.50 -6.90 -3.89
N ARG A 671 13.64 -5.92 -4.13
CA ARG A 671 13.21 -5.49 -5.47
C ARG A 671 14.37 -5.00 -6.34
N SER A 672 15.34 -4.31 -5.74
CA SER A 672 16.47 -3.73 -6.47
C SER A 672 17.58 -4.75 -6.75
N LEU A 673 17.72 -5.79 -5.91
CA LEU A 673 18.83 -6.75 -6.01
C LEU A 673 18.46 -8.02 -6.77
N MET A 674 17.21 -8.49 -6.72
CA MET A 674 16.89 -9.83 -7.21
C MET A 674 15.51 -10.04 -7.83
N GLU A 675 14.51 -9.19 -7.54
CA GLU A 675 13.13 -9.46 -7.95
C GLU A 675 12.85 -9.06 -9.40
N LYS A 676 12.48 -10.05 -10.22
CA LYS A 676 12.06 -9.87 -11.61
C LYS A 676 11.15 -11.02 -12.02
N VAL A 677 9.99 -10.72 -12.57
CA VAL A 677 9.08 -11.72 -13.15
C VAL A 677 9.68 -12.30 -14.43
N ALA A 678 9.68 -13.62 -14.52
CA ALA A 678 10.04 -14.34 -15.75
C ALA A 678 8.80 -14.57 -16.63
N PHE A 679 8.99 -14.50 -17.94
CA PHE A 679 7.94 -14.67 -18.95
C PHE A 679 8.34 -15.74 -19.96
N ASN A 680 7.32 -16.34 -20.62
CA ASN A 680 7.46 -17.21 -21.78
C ASN A 680 6.30 -16.97 -22.76
N ASP A 681 6.19 -17.76 -23.82
CA ASP A 681 5.16 -17.64 -24.86
C ASP A 681 3.71 -17.78 -24.35
N HIS A 682 3.51 -18.29 -23.14
CA HIS A 682 2.19 -18.40 -22.53
C HIS A 682 1.83 -17.25 -21.59
N GLY A 683 2.83 -16.50 -21.10
CA GLY A 683 2.69 -15.40 -20.13
C GLY A 683 3.67 -15.54 -18.97
N VAL A 684 3.21 -15.34 -17.72
CA VAL A 684 4.05 -15.40 -16.52
C VAL A 684 4.58 -16.81 -16.29
N ALA A 685 5.91 -16.95 -16.28
CA ALA A 685 6.62 -18.21 -16.08
C ALA A 685 7.07 -18.44 -14.64
N SER A 686 7.21 -17.40 -13.81
CA SER A 686 7.55 -17.52 -12.39
C SER A 686 6.42 -18.20 -11.62
N ARG A 687 6.70 -19.30 -10.92
CA ARG A 687 5.69 -20.14 -10.25
C ARG A 687 5.90 -20.30 -8.75
N GLU A 688 7.12 -20.10 -8.30
CA GLU A 688 7.52 -20.37 -6.91
C GLU A 688 8.75 -19.53 -6.55
N TRP A 689 9.18 -19.59 -5.28
CA TRP A 689 10.26 -18.74 -4.75
C TRP A 689 11.64 -18.97 -5.39
N GLY A 690 11.91 -20.15 -5.96
CA GLY A 690 13.14 -20.38 -6.72
C GLY A 690 13.17 -19.63 -8.05
N GLY A 691 12.00 -19.48 -8.69
CA GLY A 691 11.81 -18.69 -9.92
C GLY A 691 11.53 -17.21 -9.69
N TYR A 692 11.33 -16.80 -8.43
CA TYR A 692 11.18 -15.41 -8.01
C TYR A 692 11.79 -15.22 -6.61
N PRO A 693 13.11 -15.13 -6.51
CA PRO A 693 13.78 -15.01 -5.22
C PRO A 693 13.49 -13.66 -4.56
N ILE A 694 13.40 -13.68 -3.22
CA ILE A 694 13.29 -12.50 -2.36
C ILE A 694 14.46 -12.49 -1.35
N ILE A 695 14.74 -11.32 -0.78
CA ILE A 695 15.82 -11.17 0.20
C ILE A 695 15.58 -12.03 1.44
N GLY A 696 16.62 -12.74 1.87
CA GLY A 696 16.60 -13.55 3.09
C GLY A 696 17.07 -12.78 4.32
N PHE A 697 16.73 -13.25 5.52
CA PHE A 697 17.13 -12.63 6.78
C PHE A 697 18.65 -12.46 6.93
N ARG A 698 19.43 -13.34 6.31
CA ARG A 698 20.91 -13.30 6.38
C ARG A 698 21.53 -12.15 5.60
N ASP A 699 20.79 -11.63 4.62
CA ASP A 699 21.25 -10.58 3.71
C ASP A 699 20.76 -9.18 4.14
N LEU A 700 20.04 -9.11 5.28
CA LEU A 700 19.52 -7.82 5.79
C LEU A 700 20.66 -7.04 6.47
N PRO A 701 20.86 -5.76 6.07
CA PRO A 701 21.83 -4.88 6.73
C PRO A 701 21.31 -4.35 8.06
N PRO A 702 22.19 -3.81 8.90
CA PRO A 702 21.80 -2.86 9.93
C PRO A 702 21.13 -1.63 9.30
N ILE A 703 19.93 -1.27 9.81
CA ILE A 703 19.14 -0.14 9.34
C ILE A 703 19.07 0.91 10.46
N GLU A 704 19.67 2.07 10.21
CA GLU A 704 19.62 3.23 11.10
C GLU A 704 18.60 4.24 10.58
N VAL A 705 17.80 4.81 11.47
CA VAL A 705 16.68 5.68 11.09
C VAL A 705 16.84 7.05 11.75
N VAL A 706 16.81 8.10 10.93
CA VAL A 706 16.76 9.51 11.33
C VAL A 706 15.36 10.04 11.09
N LEU A 707 14.60 10.27 12.15
CA LEU A 707 13.27 10.89 12.08
C LEU A 707 13.38 12.39 12.28
N MET A 708 12.85 13.17 11.34
CA MET A 708 12.87 14.65 11.46
C MET A 708 11.80 15.10 12.47
N PRO A 709 12.15 15.94 13.46
CA PRO A 709 11.24 16.41 14.49
C PRO A 709 10.32 17.53 13.96
N ARG A 710 9.14 17.18 13.44
CA ARG A 710 8.20 18.11 12.81
C ARG A 710 6.81 18.09 13.47
N GLN A 711 6.75 18.18 14.79
CA GLN A 711 5.49 18.05 15.53
C GLN A 711 4.49 19.19 15.27
N GLU A 712 4.95 20.34 14.77
CA GLU A 712 4.10 21.47 14.42
C GLU A 712 3.58 21.42 12.96
N GLU A 713 4.13 20.48 12.16
CA GLU A 713 3.76 20.34 10.75
C GLU A 713 2.60 19.35 10.57
N PRO A 714 1.73 19.54 9.56
CA PRO A 714 0.69 18.56 9.28
C PRO A 714 1.25 17.14 9.07
N PRO A 715 0.58 16.09 9.59
CA PRO A 715 1.03 14.73 9.42
C PRO A 715 0.93 14.27 7.97
N MET A 716 1.90 13.49 7.53
CA MET A 716 1.93 12.84 6.22
C MET A 716 2.07 11.33 6.38
N GLY A 717 1.79 10.58 5.31
CA GLY A 717 1.89 9.13 5.32
C GLY A 717 3.33 8.61 5.24
N ALA A 718 3.62 7.53 5.95
CA ALA A 718 4.92 6.84 5.95
C ALA A 718 4.89 5.49 5.21
N GLY A 719 3.76 5.13 4.59
CA GLY A 719 3.55 3.79 4.02
C GLY A 719 4.51 3.43 2.88
N GLU A 720 4.91 4.41 2.05
CA GLU A 720 5.65 4.19 0.80
C GLU A 720 6.91 5.03 0.67
N SER A 721 6.94 6.22 1.27
CA SER A 721 7.94 7.27 0.98
C SER A 721 9.39 6.84 1.18
N ALA A 722 9.67 6.04 2.21
CA ALA A 722 11.04 5.58 2.48
C ALA A 722 11.56 4.58 1.43
N SER A 723 10.71 3.98 0.59
CA SER A 723 11.15 3.09 -0.49
C SER A 723 11.73 3.86 -1.69
N VAL A 724 11.24 5.08 -1.90
CA VAL A 724 11.37 5.79 -3.17
C VAL A 724 12.82 6.12 -3.57
N PRO A 725 13.73 6.61 -2.70
CA PRO A 725 15.11 6.89 -3.07
C PRO A 725 16.01 5.65 -3.13
N GLY A 726 15.55 4.50 -2.61
CA GLY A 726 16.39 3.31 -2.37
C GLY A 726 17.11 2.76 -3.60
N PRO A 727 16.43 2.54 -4.76
CA PRO A 727 17.10 2.02 -5.95
C PRO A 727 18.21 2.93 -6.46
N ALA A 728 18.02 4.25 -6.40
CA ALA A 728 19.05 5.21 -6.81
C ALA A 728 20.24 5.20 -5.85
N ALA A 729 19.99 5.17 -4.53
CA ALA A 729 21.07 5.10 -3.54
C ALA A 729 21.97 3.87 -3.77
N LEU A 730 21.33 2.71 -4.04
CA LEU A 730 22.06 1.47 -4.33
C LEU A 730 22.83 1.54 -5.66
N ALA A 731 22.23 2.08 -6.72
CA ALA A 731 22.90 2.25 -8.02
C ALA A 731 24.07 3.23 -7.94
N ASN A 732 23.96 4.31 -7.16
CA ASN A 732 25.03 5.28 -6.93
C ASN A 732 26.17 4.65 -6.10
N ALA A 733 25.86 3.81 -5.10
CA ALA A 733 26.84 3.04 -4.38
C ALA A 733 27.57 2.01 -5.27
N LEU A 734 26.82 1.36 -6.19
CA LEU A 734 27.42 0.47 -7.18
C LEU A 734 28.38 1.20 -8.11
N PHE A 735 28.04 2.40 -8.57
CA PHE A 735 28.97 3.21 -9.35
C PHE A 735 30.22 3.56 -8.54
N ASP A 736 30.03 3.96 -7.28
CA ASP A 736 31.15 4.31 -6.41
C ASP A 736 32.08 3.09 -6.11
N ALA A 737 31.51 1.89 -6.00
CA ALA A 737 32.28 0.65 -5.87
C ALA A 737 32.97 0.25 -7.17
N THR A 738 32.28 0.26 -8.30
CA THR A 738 32.70 -0.42 -9.54
C THR A 738 33.21 0.52 -10.63
N GLY A 739 32.93 1.80 -10.56
CA GLY A 739 33.13 2.76 -11.65
C GLY A 739 32.17 2.57 -12.84
N ARG A 740 31.15 1.72 -12.71
CA ARG A 740 30.17 1.42 -13.75
C ARG A 740 28.78 1.89 -13.33
N ARG A 741 28.06 2.54 -14.25
CA ARG A 741 26.67 2.93 -14.04
C ARG A 741 25.70 1.83 -14.41
N PHE A 742 24.61 1.72 -13.62
CA PHE A 742 23.56 0.71 -13.80
C PHE A 742 22.22 1.41 -14.07
N TYR A 743 21.61 1.10 -15.21
CA TYR A 743 20.38 1.76 -15.69
C TYR A 743 19.16 0.81 -15.68
N ALA A 744 19.33 -0.43 -15.30
CA ALA A 744 18.27 -1.43 -15.24
C ALA A 744 18.31 -2.22 -13.93
N ALA A 745 17.20 -2.28 -13.23
CA ALA A 745 17.00 -3.16 -12.09
C ALA A 745 16.49 -4.54 -12.58
N PRO A 746 16.67 -5.62 -11.80
CA PRO A 746 17.45 -5.71 -10.57
C PRO A 746 18.96 -5.80 -10.84
N PHE A 747 19.76 -5.36 -9.87
CA PHE A 747 21.23 -5.42 -9.91
C PHE A 747 21.72 -6.81 -9.49
N THR A 748 21.41 -7.80 -10.29
CA THR A 748 21.78 -9.20 -10.01
C THR A 748 23.29 -9.43 -10.09
N PRO A 749 23.84 -10.47 -9.43
CA PRO A 749 25.25 -10.82 -9.55
C PRO A 749 25.71 -10.95 -11.00
N ASP A 750 24.89 -11.54 -11.88
CA ASP A 750 25.21 -11.68 -13.30
C ASP A 750 25.28 -10.33 -14.03
N ALA A 751 24.34 -9.41 -13.74
CA ALA A 751 24.36 -8.06 -14.30
C ALA A 751 25.61 -7.28 -13.85
N VAL A 752 25.99 -7.41 -12.58
CA VAL A 752 27.19 -6.77 -12.04
C VAL A 752 28.46 -7.34 -12.66
N ARG A 753 28.59 -8.66 -12.78
CA ARG A 753 29.73 -9.30 -13.46
C ARG A 753 29.84 -8.84 -14.91
N ALA A 754 28.71 -8.85 -15.64
CA ALA A 754 28.70 -8.41 -17.03
C ALA A 754 29.18 -6.95 -17.17
N ALA A 755 28.74 -6.05 -16.27
CA ALA A 755 29.17 -4.65 -16.26
C ALA A 755 30.67 -4.50 -15.94
N LEU A 756 31.20 -5.29 -15.01
CA LEU A 756 32.63 -5.27 -14.65
C LEU A 756 33.54 -5.76 -15.81
N HIS A 757 33.08 -6.72 -16.62
CA HIS A 757 33.82 -7.27 -17.74
C HIS A 757 33.58 -6.52 -19.07
N ALA A 758 32.59 -5.61 -19.13
CA ALA A 758 32.35 -4.80 -20.32
C ALA A 758 33.55 -3.85 -20.55
N THR A 759 34.02 -3.79 -21.80
CA THR A 759 35.02 -2.79 -22.23
C THR A 759 34.46 -1.40 -21.98
N PRO A 760 35.24 -0.44 -21.50
CA PRO A 760 34.80 0.94 -21.20
C PRO A 760 34.17 1.66 -22.37
#